data_5b7ab6a633f7266c34b1dbc5786723de
#
_entry.id   5b7ab6a633f7266c34b1dbc5786723de
#
_cell.length_a   1.000
_cell.length_b   1.000
_cell.length_c   1.000
_cell.angle_alpha   90.00
_cell.angle_beta   90.00
_cell.angle_gamma   90.00
#
_symmetry.space_group_name_H-M   'P 1'
#
loop_
_entity.id
_entity.type
_entity.pdbx_description
1 polymer ?
#
loop_
_entity_poly.entity_id
_entity_poly.type
_entity_poly.pdbx_seq_one_letter_code
_entity_poly.pdbx_strand_id
1 'polypeptide(L)'
;VQSFVRPIVLAVLSMSPFASSAAATAQQPILVAATAQDPQPAPPATPPGTPPATQPGGQGQAGDGEQGERQDGDKPADDKAAKKPSKPGIAVEDPLVHQHCARCHALDEKQQMTRISYVRKSPEGWSETLKRMIRLHGLQMSPGDAKQVVRSLSNTHGLARSEAERGLYESEKRVHWSEENQDQDFRRACAECHPLGRVLLQQRDDEEWQLLRATHVAMFPLARGQMGGGPPEEDRRGMFGGGGGGGAATAGGGGGGRGGRGGGGNNAGGNQAGPSAGPTQSVGDRVLAKLAKDQPLFTPEWDAWTKNRRSVPLAGTWTVSGHETGRGDLFGTATLVRTDDDEYEVRWSLRASDGSTIERTGKGLLYAGYSWRGRSQDQGAAQDAPTWREVLLLDDDWRTLKGRLFTGSYDEVGVDVLLQRDLGRPRVLALDHAAIVAPSTGHRLVVHGEAFPATLAPADFFAGAGLTITAVERQSDRSATLVVDAAGGIPLGRRTVAFRDDPRGLEVTLYDTVDYVRVRPLQGFARVGGAKHPRQIERFEAYAVHRGKDEKPYTDDDVDLFQVRPKWSLDEFKVRENDDDVQYVGSIDAATGVFTPNIDGPNPLRKWQANNMGDVFVVADVELEVGERPLPPQPADKAADQPAQKPTDGDAEKPAGEGKPAAAKAPETRLPNLAPANALPKAKKSFRARSHLLVSVPLFMRWQALDWEDR
;
A
#
# COMPACT_ATOMS: atom_id res chain seq x y z
N VAL A 1 25.72 39.06 51.05
CA VAL A 1 26.56 38.92 52.25
C VAL A 1 26.77 37.41 52.43
N GLN A 2 28.06 36.99 52.26
CA GLN A 2 28.72 35.78 52.75
C GLN A 2 28.15 34.42 52.29
N SER A 3 28.80 33.68 51.40
CA SER A 3 30.11 32.92 51.44
C SER A 3 30.15 31.88 52.55
N PHE A 4 30.35 30.58 52.14
CA PHE A 4 31.39 29.63 52.54
C PHE A 4 31.02 28.20 52.13
N VAL A 5 31.74 27.63 51.15
CA VAL A 5 32.89 26.71 51.19
C VAL A 5 32.52 25.20 51.39
N ARG A 6 32.99 24.44 50.44
CA ARG A 6 33.11 22.96 50.35
C ARG A 6 33.96 22.38 51.48
N PRO A 7 33.91 21.07 51.75
CA PRO A 7 35.01 20.29 51.25
C PRO A 7 34.68 18.92 50.64
N ILE A 8 35.60 18.51 49.79
CA ILE A 8 35.97 17.23 49.18
C ILE A 8 36.35 16.23 50.26
N VAL A 9 35.94 14.95 50.16
CA VAL A 9 36.68 13.83 50.75
C VAL A 9 36.74 12.71 49.71
N LEU A 10 37.98 12.35 49.45
CA LEU A 10 38.52 11.24 48.66
C LEU A 10 38.80 10.05 49.59
N ALA A 11 38.50 8.81 49.16
CA ALA A 11 39.21 7.56 49.56
C ALA A 11 38.65 6.42 48.70
N VAL A 12 39.36 5.87 47.77
CA VAL A 12 40.51 4.95 47.70
C VAL A 12 40.14 3.50 48.05
N LEU A 13 40.13 2.72 46.95
CA LEU A 13 40.63 1.34 46.72
C LEU A 13 40.38 0.21 47.74
N SER A 14 39.82 -0.90 47.26
CA SER A 14 40.53 -2.21 47.42
C SER A 14 40.06 -3.25 46.36
N MET A 15 41.04 -3.98 45.91
CA MET A 15 41.14 -4.92 44.77
C MET A 15 40.60 -6.35 45.09
N SER A 16 39.99 -6.96 44.09
CA SER A 16 40.31 -8.32 43.50
C SER A 16 40.10 -9.61 44.33
N PRO A 17 40.13 -10.77 43.67
CA PRO A 17 39.55 -11.28 42.44
C PRO A 17 38.89 -12.67 42.63
N PHE A 18 38.06 -13.12 41.69
CA PHE A 18 37.94 -14.55 41.37
C PHE A 18 37.61 -14.76 39.91
N ALA A 19 38.55 -15.43 39.25
CA ALA A 19 38.41 -15.92 37.89
C ALA A 19 37.59 -17.20 37.86
N SER A 20 36.71 -17.35 36.87
CA SER A 20 36.28 -18.63 36.39
C SER A 20 36.15 -18.59 34.87
N SER A 21 36.97 -19.36 34.20
CA SER A 21 37.09 -19.54 32.77
C SER A 21 35.96 -20.39 32.24
N ALA A 22 35.25 -19.89 31.24
CA ALA A 22 34.51 -20.72 30.29
C ALA A 22 34.97 -20.33 28.87
N ALA A 23 35.65 -21.29 28.24
CA ALA A 23 36.14 -21.18 26.89
C ALA A 23 35.00 -21.19 25.91
N ALA A 24 34.77 -20.07 25.24
CA ALA A 24 33.92 -19.99 24.05
C ALA A 24 34.83 -20.05 22.81
N THR A 25 34.69 -21.14 22.07
CA THR A 25 35.39 -21.36 20.79
C THR A 25 34.84 -20.37 19.76
N ALA A 26 35.61 -19.34 19.50
CA ALA A 26 35.32 -18.42 18.41
C ALA A 26 35.75 -19.07 17.07
N GLN A 27 34.81 -19.41 16.21
CA GLN A 27 35.09 -19.69 14.82
C GLN A 27 35.35 -18.35 14.10
N GLN A 28 36.59 -18.20 13.66
CA GLN A 28 36.99 -17.08 12.78
C GLN A 28 36.39 -17.26 11.38
N PRO A 29 35.88 -16.19 10.74
CA PRO A 29 35.54 -16.26 9.34
C PRO A 29 36.80 -16.31 8.47
N ILE A 30 36.83 -17.25 7.55
CA ILE A 30 37.86 -17.38 6.53
C ILE A 30 37.78 -16.15 5.61
N LEU A 31 38.76 -15.29 5.75
CA LEU A 31 38.98 -14.16 4.82
C LEU A 31 39.61 -14.74 3.54
N VAL A 32 38.86 -14.90 2.47
CA VAL A 32 39.39 -15.11 1.14
C VAL A 32 39.82 -13.76 0.62
N ALA A 33 41.11 -13.50 0.60
CA ALA A 33 41.69 -12.33 -0.05
C ALA A 33 41.48 -12.45 -1.56
N ALA A 34 40.55 -11.71 -2.12
CA ALA A 34 40.46 -11.44 -3.53
C ALA A 34 41.45 -10.31 -3.82
N THR A 35 42.53 -10.63 -4.52
CA THR A 35 43.42 -9.64 -5.10
C THR A 35 42.68 -8.78 -6.10
N ALA A 36 42.44 -7.53 -5.74
CA ALA A 36 41.94 -6.52 -6.64
C ALA A 36 43.04 -6.23 -7.69
N GLN A 37 42.80 -6.55 -8.95
CA GLN A 37 43.50 -5.98 -10.07
C GLN A 37 42.92 -4.61 -10.33
N ASP A 38 43.81 -3.60 -10.33
CA ASP A 38 43.46 -2.24 -10.72
C ASP A 38 42.89 -2.20 -12.15
N PRO A 39 41.80 -1.49 -12.39
CA PRO A 39 41.28 -1.30 -13.74
C PRO A 39 42.23 -0.39 -14.53
N GLN A 40 42.72 -0.90 -15.66
CA GLN A 40 43.44 -0.06 -16.63
C GLN A 40 42.52 1.05 -17.15
N PRO A 41 43.04 2.27 -17.33
CA PRO A 41 42.26 3.37 -17.90
C PRO A 41 41.88 3.07 -19.35
N ALA A 42 40.62 3.27 -19.68
CA ALA A 42 40.09 3.15 -21.03
C ALA A 42 40.74 4.18 -21.97
N PRO A 43 40.99 3.83 -23.25
CA PRO A 43 41.50 4.78 -24.21
C PRO A 43 40.53 5.93 -24.48
N PRO A 44 40.99 7.13 -24.80
CA PRO A 44 40.13 8.30 -25.01
C PRO A 44 39.18 8.08 -26.21
N ALA A 45 37.92 8.41 -26.01
CA ALA A 45 36.88 8.36 -27.03
C ALA A 45 37.17 9.36 -28.14
N THR A 46 37.15 8.87 -29.38
CA THR A 46 37.24 9.69 -30.62
C THR A 46 35.98 10.57 -30.70
N PRO A 47 36.09 11.87 -31.00
CA PRO A 47 34.94 12.73 -31.17
C PRO A 47 34.09 12.32 -32.39
N PRO A 48 32.77 12.47 -32.35
CA PRO A 48 31.91 12.13 -33.47
C PRO A 48 32.14 13.06 -34.66
N GLY A 49 32.38 12.46 -35.82
CA GLY A 49 32.59 13.17 -37.08
C GLY A 49 31.34 13.93 -37.51
N THR A 50 31.57 15.12 -37.98
CA THR A 50 30.62 16.03 -38.64
C THR A 50 29.99 15.35 -39.87
N PRO A 51 28.66 15.41 -40.09
CA PRO A 51 28.05 14.91 -41.31
C PRO A 51 28.41 15.80 -42.51
N PRO A 52 28.62 15.22 -43.72
CA PRO A 52 29.02 15.99 -44.89
C PRO A 52 27.87 16.83 -45.42
N ALA A 53 28.25 18.05 -45.83
CA ALA A 53 27.40 19.02 -46.49
C ALA A 53 26.90 18.50 -47.84
N THR A 54 25.60 18.59 -48.08
CA THR A 54 24.99 18.36 -49.40
C THR A 54 25.20 19.57 -50.27
N GLN A 55 25.91 19.39 -51.39
CA GLN A 55 26.00 20.37 -52.48
C GLN A 55 24.80 20.22 -53.41
N PRO A 56 24.30 21.34 -53.99
CA PRO A 56 23.27 21.31 -55.03
C PRO A 56 23.91 21.29 -56.44
N GLY A 57 23.33 20.51 -57.34
CA GLY A 57 23.72 20.64 -58.74
C GLY A 57 23.24 19.48 -59.60
N GLY A 58 22.44 19.78 -60.58
CA GLY A 58 22.15 18.88 -61.71
C GLY A 58 20.81 19.15 -62.45
N GLN A 59 20.91 20.05 -63.40
CA GLN A 59 19.86 20.31 -64.42
C GLN A 59 19.73 19.14 -65.40
N GLY A 60 18.52 19.00 -65.98
CA GLY A 60 18.29 18.20 -67.22
C GLY A 60 16.86 17.66 -67.28
N GLN A 61 16.09 18.16 -67.94
CA GLN A 61 15.63 18.34 -69.35
C GLN A 61 14.17 17.94 -69.55
N ALA A 62 13.50 18.72 -70.31
CA ALA A 62 12.14 18.76 -70.72
C ALA A 62 11.65 17.50 -71.52
N GLY A 63 10.38 17.20 -71.40
CA GLY A 63 9.63 16.39 -72.32
C GLY A 63 8.18 16.91 -72.35
N ASP A 64 7.87 17.50 -73.52
CA ASP A 64 6.58 18.07 -73.94
C ASP A 64 5.46 17.01 -73.96
N GLY A 65 4.23 17.45 -73.73
CA GLY A 65 3.04 16.65 -73.99
C GLY A 65 1.73 17.23 -73.52
N GLU A 66 1.20 18.13 -74.30
CA GLU A 66 -0.19 18.39 -74.69
C GLU A 66 -1.29 18.73 -73.70
N GLN A 67 -1.89 19.81 -74.07
CA GLN A 67 -3.05 20.57 -73.72
C GLN A 67 -4.35 19.78 -73.46
N GLY A 68 -5.07 20.26 -72.48
CA GLY A 68 -6.48 19.99 -72.25
C GLY A 68 -7.11 21.10 -71.42
N GLU A 69 -7.51 22.19 -72.14
CA GLU A 69 -8.36 23.27 -71.59
C GLU A 69 -9.69 22.71 -71.08
N ARG A 70 -10.09 23.05 -69.84
CA ARG A 70 -11.51 23.31 -69.49
C ARG A 70 -11.61 24.41 -68.49
N GLN A 71 -12.39 25.38 -68.88
CA GLN A 71 -12.76 26.63 -68.26
C GLN A 71 -13.59 26.49 -66.99
N ASP A 72 -13.39 27.50 -66.16
CA ASP A 72 -14.36 28.27 -65.35
C ASP A 72 -15.14 27.59 -64.21
N GLY A 73 -14.92 28.13 -63.06
CA GLY A 73 -15.78 28.03 -61.89
C GLY A 73 -15.20 28.68 -60.65
N ASP A 74 -15.04 29.99 -60.74
CA ASP A 74 -14.74 30.87 -59.60
C ASP A 74 -15.83 30.74 -58.53
N LYS A 75 -15.53 30.12 -57.39
CA LYS A 75 -16.25 30.28 -56.12
C LYS A 75 -15.24 30.48 -55.03
N PRO A 76 -15.27 31.59 -54.31
CA PRO A 76 -14.43 31.74 -53.11
C PRO A 76 -14.88 30.70 -52.09
N ALA A 77 -13.98 29.81 -51.73
CA ALA A 77 -14.14 28.92 -50.60
C ALA A 77 -14.07 29.77 -49.32
N ASP A 78 -15.23 30.10 -48.78
CA ASP A 78 -15.37 30.49 -47.38
C ASP A 78 -14.93 29.34 -46.49
N ASP A 79 -13.63 29.23 -46.23
CA ASP A 79 -13.06 28.38 -45.21
C ASP A 79 -13.31 28.97 -43.82
N LYS A 80 -14.57 29.16 -43.48
CA LYS A 80 -15.00 29.18 -42.06
C LYS A 80 -15.16 27.75 -41.62
N ALA A 81 -14.05 27.06 -41.38
CA ALA A 81 -14.04 25.91 -40.47
C ALA A 81 -14.68 26.40 -39.18
N ALA A 82 -15.92 25.99 -38.93
CA ALA A 82 -16.62 26.28 -37.70
C ALA A 82 -15.74 25.83 -36.56
N LYS A 83 -15.16 26.80 -35.81
CA LYS A 83 -14.37 26.53 -34.61
C LYS A 83 -15.26 25.66 -33.70
N LYS A 84 -14.97 24.36 -33.58
CA LYS A 84 -15.63 23.50 -32.60
C LYS A 84 -15.63 24.24 -31.27
N PRO A 85 -16.77 24.31 -30.56
CA PRO A 85 -16.80 24.98 -29.27
C PRO A 85 -15.69 24.41 -28.40
N SER A 86 -14.84 25.30 -27.89
CA SER A 86 -13.72 24.86 -27.02
C SER A 86 -14.31 24.18 -25.79
N LYS A 87 -13.92 22.92 -25.54
CA LYS A 87 -14.26 22.20 -24.31
C LYS A 87 -13.86 23.03 -23.08
N PRO A 88 -14.62 22.96 -21.99
CA PRO A 88 -14.17 23.52 -20.74
C PRO A 88 -12.96 22.72 -20.22
N GLY A 89 -11.84 23.39 -20.00
CA GLY A 89 -10.61 22.88 -19.40
C GLY A 89 -10.18 23.75 -18.23
N ILE A 90 -9.22 23.31 -17.45
CA ILE A 90 -8.63 24.06 -16.35
C ILE A 90 -7.53 24.96 -16.91
N ALA A 91 -7.56 26.26 -16.57
CA ALA A 91 -6.51 27.19 -16.99
C ALA A 91 -5.15 26.84 -16.36
N VAL A 92 -4.09 26.93 -17.13
CA VAL A 92 -2.70 26.80 -16.69
C VAL A 92 -2.12 28.21 -16.69
N GLU A 93 -2.02 28.84 -15.54
CA GLU A 93 -1.61 30.24 -15.41
C GLU A 93 -0.12 30.41 -15.07
N ASP A 94 0.56 29.34 -14.68
CA ASP A 94 1.94 29.36 -14.22
C ASP A 94 2.92 29.59 -15.39
N PRO A 95 3.70 30.71 -15.37
CA PRO A 95 4.65 31.03 -16.43
C PRO A 95 5.73 29.97 -16.62
N LEU A 96 6.14 29.27 -15.54
CA LEU A 96 7.16 28.21 -15.62
C LEU A 96 6.62 27.00 -16.37
N VAL A 97 5.34 26.64 -16.16
CA VAL A 97 4.67 25.59 -16.93
C VAL A 97 4.58 25.98 -18.40
N HIS A 98 4.22 27.24 -18.72
CA HIS A 98 4.20 27.73 -20.09
C HIS A 98 5.59 27.63 -20.75
N GLN A 99 6.62 28.11 -20.07
CA GLN A 99 8.00 28.09 -20.56
C GLN A 99 8.45 26.70 -21.01
N HIS A 100 8.15 25.68 -20.21
CA HIS A 100 8.62 24.33 -20.48
C HIS A 100 7.68 23.49 -21.34
N CYS A 101 6.37 23.77 -21.31
CA CYS A 101 5.36 22.88 -21.90
C CYS A 101 4.73 23.42 -23.18
N ALA A 102 4.68 24.77 -23.39
CA ALA A 102 3.94 25.36 -24.50
C ALA A 102 4.51 25.02 -25.90
N ARG A 103 5.76 24.60 -25.98
CA ARG A 103 6.35 24.15 -27.26
C ARG A 103 5.62 22.93 -27.85
N CYS A 104 5.08 22.06 -27.00
CA CYS A 104 4.44 20.80 -27.41
C CYS A 104 2.95 20.77 -27.07
N HIS A 105 2.52 21.54 -26.07
CA HIS A 105 1.13 21.64 -25.61
C HIS A 105 0.60 23.03 -25.96
N ALA A 106 -0.14 23.15 -27.07
CA ALA A 106 -0.65 24.45 -27.54
C ALA A 106 -1.49 25.13 -26.46
N LEU A 107 -1.21 26.42 -26.25
CA LEU A 107 -1.91 27.31 -25.31
C LEU A 107 -2.96 28.14 -26.08
N ASP A 108 -4.19 28.20 -25.57
CA ASP A 108 -5.25 29.01 -26.15
C ASP A 108 -5.45 30.35 -25.41
N GLU A 109 -6.38 31.16 -25.90
CA GLU A 109 -6.70 32.48 -25.34
C GLU A 109 -7.28 32.42 -23.90
N LYS A 110 -7.76 31.22 -23.46
CA LYS A 110 -8.28 30.98 -22.13
C LYS A 110 -7.24 30.40 -21.19
N GLN A 111 -5.97 30.44 -21.56
CA GLN A 111 -4.86 29.81 -20.84
C GLN A 111 -5.00 28.30 -20.70
N GLN A 112 -5.73 27.65 -21.62
CA GLN A 112 -5.86 26.18 -21.62
C GLN A 112 -4.78 25.59 -22.53
N MET A 113 -4.09 24.59 -22.00
CA MET A 113 -3.04 23.86 -22.71
C MET A 113 -3.55 22.49 -23.12
N THR A 114 -3.32 22.11 -24.39
CA THR A 114 -3.68 20.76 -24.90
C THR A 114 -3.15 19.67 -23.97
N ARG A 115 -3.98 18.68 -23.67
CA ARG A 115 -3.72 17.56 -22.76
C ARG A 115 -3.65 17.97 -21.27
N ILE A 116 -2.89 19.01 -20.91
CA ILE A 116 -2.65 19.39 -19.50
C ILE A 116 -3.94 19.88 -18.85
N SER A 117 -4.67 20.78 -19.51
CA SER A 117 -5.90 21.39 -19.00
C SER A 117 -7.07 20.42 -18.82
N TYR A 118 -6.95 19.20 -19.31
CA TYR A 118 -8.02 18.19 -19.32
C TYR A 118 -7.71 16.98 -18.43
N VAL A 119 -6.72 17.11 -17.54
CA VAL A 119 -6.28 16.04 -16.65
C VAL A 119 -6.00 16.60 -15.26
N ARG A 120 -6.45 15.90 -14.22
CA ARG A 120 -6.06 16.12 -12.82
C ARG A 120 -5.41 14.86 -12.25
N LYS A 121 -4.39 15.03 -11.41
CA LYS A 121 -3.61 13.91 -10.85
C LYS A 121 -3.09 14.22 -9.45
N SER A 122 -2.71 13.14 -8.74
CA SER A 122 -1.87 13.26 -7.55
C SER A 122 -0.48 13.83 -7.87
N PRO A 123 0.29 14.29 -6.87
CA PRO A 123 1.66 14.75 -7.07
C PRO A 123 2.55 13.70 -7.75
N GLU A 124 2.41 12.43 -7.38
CA GLU A 124 3.13 11.31 -8.01
C GLU A 124 2.73 11.17 -9.49
N GLY A 125 1.43 11.31 -9.78
CA GLY A 125 0.91 11.24 -11.16
C GLY A 125 1.47 12.35 -12.06
N TRP A 126 1.65 13.56 -11.53
CA TRP A 126 2.31 14.66 -12.25
C TRP A 126 3.81 14.43 -12.39
N SER A 127 4.49 13.95 -11.33
CA SER A 127 5.92 13.58 -11.40
C SER A 127 6.16 12.51 -12.47
N GLU A 128 5.39 11.43 -12.50
CA GLU A 128 5.49 10.38 -13.52
C GLU A 128 5.18 10.90 -14.95
N THR A 129 4.27 11.85 -15.07
CA THR A 129 4.02 12.50 -16.36
C THR A 129 5.23 13.28 -16.83
N LEU A 130 5.84 14.06 -15.94
CA LEU A 130 7.03 14.85 -16.24
C LEU A 130 8.23 13.98 -16.61
N LYS A 131 8.48 12.90 -15.86
CA LYS A 131 9.50 11.89 -16.18
C LYS A 131 9.31 11.33 -17.60
N ARG A 132 8.07 11.03 -17.98
CA ARG A 132 7.76 10.57 -19.33
C ARG A 132 8.07 11.62 -20.38
N MET A 133 7.74 12.90 -20.14
CA MET A 133 8.09 13.99 -21.06
C MET A 133 9.61 14.12 -21.23
N ILE A 134 10.38 13.99 -20.16
CA ILE A 134 11.85 14.05 -20.20
C ILE A 134 12.42 12.84 -20.93
N ARG A 135 12.03 11.63 -20.56
CA ARG A 135 12.66 10.41 -21.06
C ARG A 135 12.25 10.03 -22.47
N LEU A 136 10.97 10.24 -22.82
CA LEU A 136 10.42 9.79 -24.11
C LEU A 136 10.25 10.91 -25.13
N HIS A 137 10.12 12.16 -24.68
CA HIS A 137 9.87 13.29 -25.57
C HIS A 137 10.98 14.33 -25.55
N GLY A 138 12.09 14.07 -24.83
CA GLY A 138 13.29 14.90 -24.84
C GLY A 138 13.13 16.26 -24.16
N LEU A 139 12.15 16.43 -23.27
CA LEU A 139 12.01 17.65 -22.48
C LEU A 139 13.28 17.89 -21.67
N GLN A 140 13.85 19.09 -21.78
CA GLN A 140 14.96 19.53 -20.97
C GLN A 140 14.46 20.44 -19.85
N MET A 141 14.79 20.09 -18.61
CA MET A 141 14.30 20.83 -17.43
C MET A 141 15.29 20.65 -16.27
N SER A 142 15.53 21.70 -15.50
CA SER A 142 16.33 21.60 -14.28
C SER A 142 15.57 20.84 -13.19
N PRO A 143 16.26 20.16 -12.24
CA PRO A 143 15.58 19.54 -11.09
C PRO A 143 14.73 20.51 -10.28
N GLY A 144 15.20 21.76 -10.11
CA GLY A 144 14.44 22.81 -9.43
C GLY A 144 13.14 23.17 -10.14
N ASP A 145 13.21 23.38 -11.47
CA ASP A 145 12.01 23.68 -12.27
C ASP A 145 11.03 22.49 -12.27
N ALA A 146 11.55 21.27 -12.34
CA ALA A 146 10.73 20.08 -12.29
C ALA A 146 9.92 19.99 -10.98
N LYS A 147 10.57 20.26 -9.84
CA LYS A 147 9.90 20.32 -8.53
C LYS A 147 8.81 21.39 -8.52
N GLN A 148 9.11 22.58 -9.03
CA GLN A 148 8.13 23.69 -9.07
C GLN A 148 6.96 23.41 -10.03
N VAL A 149 7.20 22.85 -11.21
CA VAL A 149 6.15 22.45 -12.16
C VAL A 149 5.23 21.39 -11.53
N VAL A 150 5.80 20.35 -10.88
CA VAL A 150 4.98 19.34 -10.18
C VAL A 150 4.16 19.99 -9.07
N ARG A 151 4.75 20.91 -8.29
CA ARG A 151 4.05 21.66 -7.25
C ARG A 151 2.90 22.48 -7.81
N SER A 152 3.15 23.25 -8.86
CA SER A 152 2.15 24.09 -9.52
C SER A 152 0.98 23.27 -10.05
N LEU A 153 1.26 22.22 -10.82
CA LEU A 153 0.22 21.34 -11.38
C LEU A 153 -0.54 20.56 -10.29
N SER A 154 0.15 20.11 -9.22
CA SER A 154 -0.52 19.47 -8.09
C SER A 154 -1.45 20.41 -7.34
N ASN A 155 -1.13 21.69 -7.31
CA ASN A 155 -1.91 22.72 -6.63
C ASN A 155 -3.08 23.26 -7.46
N THR A 156 -3.02 23.22 -8.78
CA THR A 156 -4.05 23.76 -9.68
C THR A 156 -4.85 22.66 -10.38
N HIS A 157 -4.20 21.58 -10.76
CA HIS A 157 -4.73 20.41 -11.45
C HIS A 157 -4.61 19.15 -10.58
N GLY A 158 -4.65 19.32 -9.25
CA GLY A 158 -4.66 18.25 -8.27
C GLY A 158 -6.03 17.63 -8.08
N LEU A 159 -6.07 16.69 -7.15
CA LEU A 159 -7.29 16.01 -6.72
C LEU A 159 -7.88 16.73 -5.51
N ALA A 160 -9.18 16.62 -5.30
CA ALA A 160 -9.77 16.88 -4.00
C ALA A 160 -9.34 15.75 -3.04
N ARG A 161 -9.38 16.02 -1.72
CA ARG A 161 -8.95 15.04 -0.72
C ARG A 161 -9.67 13.71 -0.85
N SER A 162 -11.00 13.72 -0.94
CA SER A 162 -11.82 12.50 -1.08
C SER A 162 -11.54 11.73 -2.37
N GLU A 163 -11.11 12.40 -3.44
CA GLU A 163 -10.66 11.75 -4.68
C GLU A 163 -9.30 11.08 -4.48
N ALA A 164 -8.37 11.73 -3.76
CA ALA A 164 -7.04 11.20 -3.48
C ALA A 164 -7.09 9.96 -2.54
N GLU A 165 -8.04 9.92 -1.62
CA GLU A 165 -8.22 8.79 -0.69
C GLU A 165 -8.53 7.47 -1.42
N ARG A 166 -9.19 7.51 -2.58
CA ARG A 166 -9.60 6.32 -3.35
C ARG A 166 -8.42 5.44 -3.79
N GLY A 167 -7.27 6.04 -4.09
CA GLY A 167 -6.07 5.35 -4.55
C GLY A 167 -4.85 5.58 -3.66
N LEU A 168 -5.04 6.05 -2.43
CA LEU A 168 -3.97 6.46 -1.52
C LEU A 168 -2.91 5.36 -1.30
N TYR A 169 -3.35 4.10 -1.24
CA TYR A 169 -2.47 2.94 -1.09
C TYR A 169 -1.37 2.85 -2.17
N GLU A 170 -1.64 3.35 -3.38
CA GLU A 170 -0.62 3.43 -4.45
C GLU A 170 0.43 4.51 -4.15
N SER A 171 0.02 5.69 -3.64
CA SER A 171 0.96 6.74 -3.22
C SER A 171 1.78 6.31 -2.00
N GLU A 172 1.17 5.60 -1.06
CA GLU A 172 1.79 5.03 0.14
C GLU A 172 2.63 3.79 -0.13
N LYS A 173 2.65 3.29 -1.39
CA LYS A 173 3.39 2.08 -1.78
C LYS A 173 3.08 0.87 -0.89
N ARG A 174 1.80 0.66 -0.58
CA ARG A 174 1.37 -0.50 0.21
C ARG A 174 1.51 -1.78 -0.61
N VAL A 175 2.30 -2.71 -0.09
CA VAL A 175 2.50 -4.03 -0.71
C VAL A 175 1.26 -4.90 -0.50
N HIS A 176 0.68 -4.85 0.71
CA HIS A 176 -0.49 -5.65 1.10
C HIS A 176 -1.77 -4.82 0.97
N TRP A 177 -2.32 -4.80 -0.24
CA TRP A 177 -3.58 -4.14 -0.53
C TRP A 177 -4.42 -5.02 -1.46
N SER A 178 -5.69 -5.26 -1.09
CA SER A 178 -6.62 -6.03 -1.92
C SER A 178 -7.48 -5.09 -2.77
N GLU A 179 -7.60 -5.41 -4.04
CA GLU A 179 -8.47 -4.74 -5.01
C GLU A 179 -9.68 -5.62 -5.41
N GLU A 180 -9.95 -6.68 -4.65
CA GLU A 180 -11.03 -7.64 -4.94
C GLU A 180 -12.42 -7.00 -4.92
N ASN A 181 -12.60 -5.94 -4.16
CA ASN A 181 -13.84 -5.15 -4.09
C ASN A 181 -14.05 -4.23 -5.31
N GLN A 182 -13.06 -4.11 -6.20
CA GLN A 182 -13.18 -3.33 -7.42
C GLN A 182 -13.92 -4.12 -8.51
N ASP A 183 -14.55 -3.37 -9.42
CA ASP A 183 -15.28 -3.92 -10.56
C ASP A 183 -14.45 -4.93 -11.35
N GLN A 184 -15.04 -6.06 -11.75
CA GLN A 184 -14.35 -7.16 -12.41
C GLN A 184 -13.76 -6.74 -13.77
N ASP A 185 -14.50 -5.99 -14.59
CA ASP A 185 -14.02 -5.49 -15.88
C ASP A 185 -12.85 -4.52 -15.68
N PHE A 186 -12.94 -3.66 -14.64
CA PHE A 186 -11.87 -2.73 -14.29
C PHE A 186 -10.59 -3.47 -13.87
N ARG A 187 -10.71 -4.48 -13.00
CA ARG A 187 -9.56 -5.33 -12.62
C ARG A 187 -8.95 -6.01 -13.85
N ARG A 188 -9.78 -6.64 -14.67
CA ARG A 188 -9.33 -7.36 -15.88
C ARG A 188 -8.63 -6.44 -16.89
N ALA A 189 -9.10 -5.20 -17.05
CA ALA A 189 -8.50 -4.26 -18.01
C ALA A 189 -7.20 -3.62 -17.53
N CYS A 190 -7.02 -3.43 -16.20
CA CYS A 190 -5.99 -2.54 -15.67
C CYS A 190 -5.05 -3.20 -14.63
N ALA A 191 -5.52 -4.16 -13.80
CA ALA A 191 -4.76 -4.66 -12.67
C ALA A 191 -3.61 -5.63 -13.01
N GLU A 192 -3.57 -6.15 -14.24
CA GLU A 192 -2.51 -7.11 -14.64
C GLU A 192 -1.12 -6.45 -14.75
N CYS A 193 -1.03 -5.14 -14.92
CA CYS A 193 0.23 -4.44 -15.16
C CYS A 193 0.63 -3.49 -14.02
N HIS A 194 -0.34 -2.95 -13.28
CA HIS A 194 -0.11 -2.03 -12.18
C HIS A 194 -1.33 -1.98 -11.24
N PRO A 195 -1.18 -1.55 -9.99
CA PRO A 195 -2.31 -1.34 -9.09
C PRO A 195 -3.36 -0.39 -9.66
N LEU A 196 -4.63 -0.64 -9.38
CA LEU A 196 -5.75 0.20 -9.81
C LEU A 196 -5.69 1.59 -9.17
N GLY A 197 -5.05 1.72 -8.01
CA GLY A 197 -4.79 3.02 -7.37
C GLY A 197 -4.18 4.04 -8.30
N ARG A 198 -3.31 3.63 -9.23
CA ARG A 198 -2.74 4.51 -10.25
C ARG A 198 -3.80 5.11 -11.18
N VAL A 199 -4.85 4.38 -11.47
CA VAL A 199 -6.00 4.87 -12.28
C VAL A 199 -6.92 5.72 -11.40
N LEU A 200 -7.14 5.30 -10.14
CA LEU A 200 -8.02 6.00 -9.19
C LEU A 200 -7.48 7.38 -8.78
N LEU A 201 -6.16 7.60 -8.88
CA LEU A 201 -5.49 8.86 -8.56
C LEU A 201 -5.42 9.85 -9.73
N GLN A 202 -6.37 9.80 -10.65
CA GLN A 202 -6.47 10.75 -11.75
C GLN A 202 -7.92 10.97 -12.20
N GLN A 203 -8.20 12.16 -12.68
CA GLN A 203 -9.48 12.58 -13.26
C GLN A 203 -9.22 13.10 -14.67
N ARG A 204 -10.11 12.82 -15.61
CA ARG A 204 -9.92 13.20 -17.01
C ARG A 204 -11.25 13.51 -17.69
N ASP A 205 -11.22 14.29 -18.77
CA ASP A 205 -12.33 14.32 -19.67
C ASP A 205 -12.42 13.03 -20.53
N ASP A 206 -13.52 12.84 -21.22
CA ASP A 206 -13.77 11.62 -22.01
C ASP A 206 -12.71 11.39 -23.08
N GLU A 207 -12.28 12.45 -23.78
CA GLU A 207 -11.25 12.35 -24.82
C GLU A 207 -9.89 11.94 -24.24
N GLU A 208 -9.52 12.49 -23.09
CA GLU A 208 -8.27 12.15 -22.42
C GLU A 208 -8.24 10.70 -21.89
N TRP A 209 -9.39 10.12 -21.52
CA TRP A 209 -9.49 8.70 -21.24
C TRP A 209 -9.22 7.86 -22.48
N GLN A 210 -9.78 8.25 -23.65
CA GLN A 210 -9.53 7.54 -24.92
C GLN A 210 -8.07 7.70 -25.39
N LEU A 211 -7.48 8.89 -25.24
CA LEU A 211 -6.08 9.14 -25.57
C LEU A 211 -5.12 8.37 -24.64
N LEU A 212 -5.50 8.17 -23.38
CA LEU A 212 -4.74 7.31 -22.46
C LEU A 212 -4.74 5.86 -22.94
N ARG A 213 -5.89 5.32 -23.38
CA ARG A 213 -5.98 3.99 -23.98
C ARG A 213 -5.09 3.86 -25.23
N ALA A 214 -5.19 4.85 -26.14
CA ALA A 214 -4.36 4.87 -27.35
C ALA A 214 -2.86 4.84 -26.99
N THR A 215 -2.45 5.58 -25.97
CA THR A 215 -1.07 5.57 -25.46
C THR A 215 -0.67 4.18 -24.92
N HIS A 216 -1.56 3.51 -24.16
CA HIS A 216 -1.30 2.17 -23.64
C HIS A 216 -1.12 1.16 -24.76
N VAL A 217 -2.03 1.17 -25.74
CA VAL A 217 -1.98 0.25 -26.88
C VAL A 217 -0.73 0.47 -27.74
N ALA A 218 -0.31 1.74 -27.89
CA ALA A 218 0.89 2.07 -28.67
C ALA A 218 2.19 1.67 -27.97
N MET A 219 2.27 1.82 -26.64
CA MET A 219 3.50 1.61 -25.87
C MET A 219 3.63 0.20 -25.30
N PHE A 220 2.52 -0.47 -25.03
CA PHE A 220 2.49 -1.77 -24.34
C PHE A 220 1.68 -2.79 -25.18
N PRO A 221 2.32 -3.67 -25.93
CA PRO A 221 1.61 -4.60 -26.84
C PRO A 221 0.54 -5.46 -26.15
N LEU A 222 0.76 -5.85 -24.89
CA LEU A 222 -0.20 -6.66 -24.11
C LEU A 222 -1.49 -5.88 -23.80
N ALA A 223 -1.42 -4.55 -23.66
CA ALA A 223 -2.58 -3.72 -23.39
C ALA A 223 -3.66 -3.81 -24.49
N ARG A 224 -3.27 -4.10 -25.74
CA ARG A 224 -4.23 -4.32 -26.82
C ARG A 224 -5.17 -5.49 -26.56
N GLY A 225 -4.64 -6.59 -26.03
CA GLY A 225 -5.44 -7.76 -25.68
C GLY A 225 -6.36 -7.55 -24.47
N GLN A 226 -5.87 -6.81 -23.48
CA GLN A 226 -6.58 -6.55 -22.22
C GLN A 226 -7.69 -5.50 -22.36
N MET A 227 -7.39 -4.40 -23.04
CA MET A 227 -8.31 -3.26 -23.18
C MET A 227 -9.24 -3.36 -24.39
N GLY A 228 -9.13 -4.40 -25.21
CA GLY A 228 -9.84 -4.51 -26.47
C GLY A 228 -9.22 -3.63 -27.58
N GLY A 229 -9.45 -3.98 -28.82
CA GLY A 229 -8.83 -3.36 -29.99
C GLY A 229 -7.75 -4.25 -30.62
N GLY A 230 -7.77 -5.53 -30.32
CA GLY A 230 -7.05 -6.55 -31.08
C GLY A 230 -7.61 -6.69 -32.49
N PRO A 231 -6.86 -7.29 -33.43
CA PRO A 231 -7.39 -7.65 -34.75
C PRO A 231 -8.67 -8.48 -34.58
N PRO A 232 -9.58 -8.43 -35.54
CA PRO A 232 -10.78 -9.25 -35.53
C PRO A 232 -10.45 -10.72 -35.16
N GLU A 233 -11.39 -11.43 -34.58
CA GLU A 233 -11.20 -12.77 -34.01
C GLU A 233 -10.67 -13.77 -35.08
N GLU A 234 -10.86 -13.47 -36.35
CA GLU A 234 -10.33 -14.23 -37.49
C GLU A 234 -8.80 -14.20 -37.58
N ASP A 235 -8.15 -13.08 -37.21
CA ASP A 235 -6.69 -12.98 -37.22
C ASP A 235 -6.03 -13.56 -35.94
N ARG A 236 -6.79 -13.79 -34.87
CA ARG A 236 -6.28 -14.42 -33.63
C ARG A 236 -5.99 -15.90 -33.81
N ARG A 237 -6.69 -16.60 -34.69
CA ARG A 237 -6.48 -18.05 -34.96
C ARG A 237 -5.15 -18.33 -35.65
N GLY A 238 -4.59 -17.34 -36.35
CA GLY A 238 -3.30 -17.49 -37.03
C GLY A 238 -2.07 -17.15 -36.17
N MET A 239 -2.23 -16.34 -35.15
CA MET A 239 -1.11 -15.78 -34.38
C MET A 239 -0.71 -16.56 -33.11
N PHE A 240 -1.60 -17.45 -32.62
CA PHE A 240 -1.35 -18.32 -31.46
C PHE A 240 -1.54 -19.81 -31.73
N GLY A 241 -1.37 -20.22 -32.93
CA GLY A 241 -1.39 -21.62 -33.37
C GLY A 241 -0.10 -22.35 -33.03
N GLY A 242 0.35 -22.36 -31.79
CA GLY A 242 1.54 -23.11 -31.40
C GLY A 242 1.82 -22.97 -29.90
N GLY A 243 1.29 -23.90 -29.10
CA GLY A 243 1.85 -24.16 -27.79
C GLY A 243 0.97 -23.89 -26.59
N GLY A 244 0.38 -24.93 -26.05
CA GLY A 244 0.26 -25.21 -24.65
C GLY A 244 -0.77 -24.44 -23.85
N GLY A 245 -1.87 -25.11 -23.58
CA GLY A 245 -2.92 -24.67 -22.65
C GLY A 245 -2.42 -24.48 -21.22
N GLY A 246 -2.91 -23.42 -20.59
CA GLY A 246 -2.94 -23.21 -19.15
C GLY A 246 -4.37 -22.85 -18.77
N GLY A 247 -5.18 -23.89 -18.56
CA GLY A 247 -6.54 -23.73 -18.06
C GLY A 247 -6.53 -23.48 -16.58
N ALA A 248 -7.32 -22.52 -16.15
CA ALA A 248 -7.72 -22.32 -14.77
C ALA A 248 -8.42 -23.59 -14.26
N ALA A 249 -7.88 -24.20 -13.22
CA ALA A 249 -8.42 -25.38 -12.59
C ALA A 249 -9.61 -24.99 -11.72
N THR A 250 -10.83 -25.33 -12.17
CA THR A 250 -11.96 -25.59 -11.29
C THR A 250 -11.94 -27.08 -10.93
N ALA A 251 -11.94 -27.35 -9.63
CA ALA A 251 -12.00 -28.69 -9.07
C ALA A 251 -13.34 -29.37 -9.38
N GLY A 252 -13.27 -30.62 -9.83
CA GLY A 252 -14.47 -31.48 -9.93
C GLY A 252 -14.18 -32.76 -10.72
N GLY A 253 -14.22 -33.86 -10.04
CA GLY A 253 -13.72 -35.18 -10.31
C GLY A 253 -14.31 -36.00 -11.44
N GLY A 254 -13.56 -37.02 -11.79
CA GLY A 254 -14.05 -38.38 -11.99
C GLY A 254 -14.33 -38.84 -13.38
N GLY A 255 -13.66 -39.90 -13.85
CA GLY A 255 -14.23 -40.95 -14.60
C GLY A 255 -13.71 -41.16 -16.05
N GLY A 256 -13.03 -42.25 -16.25
CA GLY A 256 -12.40 -42.71 -17.44
C GLY A 256 -13.39 -43.20 -18.51
N GLY A 257 -12.85 -43.44 -19.73
CA GLY A 257 -13.53 -44.10 -20.81
C GLY A 257 -12.80 -44.05 -22.14
N ARG A 258 -12.32 -45.18 -22.53
CA ARG A 258 -11.62 -45.47 -23.80
C ARG A 258 -12.50 -45.34 -25.03
N GLY A 259 -11.89 -44.95 -26.17
CA GLY A 259 -12.01 -45.62 -27.47
C GLY A 259 -13.08 -45.12 -28.41
N GLY A 260 -12.69 -44.88 -29.65
CA GLY A 260 -13.58 -44.92 -30.79
C GLY A 260 -13.14 -44.10 -31.99
N ARG A 261 -12.55 -44.78 -32.96
CA ARG A 261 -12.30 -44.34 -34.35
C ARG A 261 -13.61 -44.11 -35.13
N GLY A 262 -13.60 -43.18 -36.07
CA GLY A 262 -14.25 -43.41 -37.35
C GLY A 262 -15.24 -42.36 -37.82
N GLY A 263 -15.05 -41.93 -39.04
CA GLY A 263 -16.14 -41.68 -39.98
C GLY A 263 -16.37 -40.21 -40.37
N GLY A 264 -15.96 -39.94 -41.63
CA GLY A 264 -16.33 -38.71 -42.33
C GLY A 264 -17.83 -38.61 -42.60
N GLY A 265 -18.31 -37.41 -42.75
CA GLY A 265 -19.64 -37.09 -43.18
C GLY A 265 -19.76 -35.62 -43.56
N ASN A 266 -19.68 -35.40 -44.89
CA ASN A 266 -20.10 -34.13 -45.51
C ASN A 266 -21.57 -33.86 -45.17
N ASN A 267 -21.83 -32.72 -44.57
CA ASN A 267 -23.15 -32.13 -44.64
C ASN A 267 -23.04 -30.64 -44.94
N ALA A 268 -23.34 -30.30 -46.18
CA ALA A 268 -23.69 -28.97 -46.60
C ALA A 268 -25.05 -28.59 -45.97
N GLY A 269 -25.06 -27.76 -44.95
CA GLY A 269 -26.24 -27.20 -44.37
C GLY A 269 -26.09 -25.68 -44.32
N GLY A 270 -26.98 -24.98 -45.02
CA GLY A 270 -26.99 -23.53 -45.22
C GLY A 270 -26.98 -22.76 -43.91
N ASN A 271 -26.03 -21.87 -43.81
CA ASN A 271 -25.94 -20.88 -42.74
C ASN A 271 -26.99 -19.79 -42.98
N GLN A 272 -28.12 -19.88 -42.33
CA GLN A 272 -28.97 -18.71 -42.13
C GLN A 272 -28.22 -17.80 -41.12
N ALA A 273 -27.67 -16.70 -41.62
CA ALA A 273 -27.14 -15.62 -40.80
C ALA A 273 -28.28 -15.07 -39.97
N GLY A 274 -28.31 -15.41 -38.69
CA GLY A 274 -29.13 -14.70 -37.70
C GLY A 274 -28.71 -13.22 -37.68
N PRO A 275 -29.57 -12.31 -37.17
CA PRO A 275 -29.26 -10.87 -37.11
C PRO A 275 -27.93 -10.70 -36.43
N SER A 276 -26.97 -10.03 -37.11
CA SER A 276 -25.66 -9.70 -36.58
C SER A 276 -25.87 -8.91 -35.28
N ALA A 277 -25.50 -9.51 -34.16
CA ALA A 277 -25.35 -8.78 -32.93
C ALA A 277 -24.40 -7.61 -33.22
N GLY A 278 -24.86 -6.39 -33.02
CA GLY A 278 -24.06 -5.18 -33.19
C GLY A 278 -22.71 -5.33 -32.46
N PRO A 279 -21.70 -4.53 -32.81
CA PRO A 279 -20.34 -4.70 -32.28
C PRO A 279 -20.39 -4.72 -30.75
N THR A 280 -20.10 -5.85 -30.17
CA THR A 280 -20.04 -6.03 -28.72
C THR A 280 -18.93 -5.12 -28.20
N GLN A 281 -19.28 -4.14 -27.34
CA GLN A 281 -18.29 -3.25 -26.72
C GLN A 281 -17.20 -4.09 -26.04
N SER A 282 -15.93 -3.75 -26.29
CA SER A 282 -14.81 -4.39 -25.63
C SER A 282 -14.82 -4.11 -24.13
N VAL A 283 -14.14 -4.93 -23.33
CA VAL A 283 -13.94 -4.69 -21.89
C VAL A 283 -13.36 -3.30 -21.65
N GLY A 284 -12.36 -2.89 -22.45
CA GLY A 284 -11.77 -1.57 -22.37
C GLY A 284 -12.75 -0.44 -22.66
N ASP A 285 -13.66 -0.60 -23.63
CA ASP A 285 -14.66 0.43 -23.93
C ASP A 285 -15.64 0.63 -22.76
N ARG A 286 -16.09 -0.48 -22.14
CA ARG A 286 -16.98 -0.40 -20.99
C ARG A 286 -16.27 0.25 -19.78
N VAL A 287 -15.02 -0.15 -19.53
CA VAL A 287 -14.21 0.42 -18.43
C VAL A 287 -13.97 1.91 -18.64
N LEU A 288 -13.59 2.34 -19.85
CA LEU A 288 -13.37 3.77 -20.13
C LEU A 288 -14.64 4.58 -20.04
N ALA A 289 -15.77 4.07 -20.52
CA ALA A 289 -17.07 4.74 -20.38
C ALA A 289 -17.46 4.88 -18.90
N LYS A 290 -17.17 3.88 -18.08
CA LYS A 290 -17.37 3.94 -16.62
C LYS A 290 -16.43 4.96 -15.98
N LEU A 291 -15.13 4.94 -16.30
CA LEU A 291 -14.15 5.87 -15.75
C LEU A 291 -14.49 7.32 -16.14
N ALA A 292 -14.89 7.58 -17.37
CA ALA A 292 -15.31 8.91 -17.82
C ALA A 292 -16.48 9.46 -17.00
N LYS A 293 -17.38 8.56 -16.55
CA LYS A 293 -18.51 8.92 -15.69
C LYS A 293 -18.12 9.06 -14.22
N ASP A 294 -17.32 8.12 -13.69
CA ASP A 294 -17.02 8.03 -12.26
C ASP A 294 -15.84 8.92 -11.85
N GLN A 295 -14.99 9.28 -12.81
CA GLN A 295 -13.78 10.10 -12.63
C GLN A 295 -13.69 11.19 -13.71
N PRO A 296 -14.72 12.04 -13.84
CA PRO A 296 -14.73 13.14 -14.81
C PRO A 296 -13.73 14.24 -14.42
N LEU A 297 -13.36 15.09 -15.37
CA LEU A 297 -12.45 16.21 -15.12
C LEU A 297 -12.95 17.14 -14.00
N PHE A 298 -14.24 17.43 -13.95
CA PHE A 298 -14.87 18.28 -12.95
C PHE A 298 -15.80 17.47 -12.07
N THR A 299 -15.63 17.59 -10.76
CA THR A 299 -16.46 16.94 -9.73
C THR A 299 -16.94 17.99 -8.73
N PRO A 300 -18.05 17.79 -8.03
CA PRO A 300 -18.48 18.67 -6.95
C PRO A 300 -17.44 18.82 -5.84
N GLU A 301 -16.73 17.74 -5.52
CA GLU A 301 -15.68 17.70 -4.50
C GLU A 301 -14.51 18.59 -4.90
N TRP A 302 -14.09 18.53 -6.15
CA TRP A 302 -13.01 19.36 -6.66
C TRP A 302 -13.41 20.84 -6.73
N ASP A 303 -14.63 21.14 -7.14
CA ASP A 303 -15.16 22.52 -7.17
C ASP A 303 -15.20 23.11 -5.74
N ALA A 304 -15.62 22.32 -4.76
CA ALA A 304 -15.58 22.72 -3.36
C ALA A 304 -14.14 22.92 -2.87
N TRP A 305 -13.22 22.01 -3.23
CA TRP A 305 -11.82 22.10 -2.85
C TRP A 305 -11.15 23.36 -3.45
N THR A 306 -11.33 23.64 -4.72
CA THR A 306 -10.71 24.80 -5.37
C THR A 306 -11.16 26.12 -4.75
N LYS A 307 -12.42 26.23 -4.36
CA LYS A 307 -12.99 27.42 -3.68
C LYS A 307 -12.48 27.60 -2.25
N ASN A 308 -12.16 26.50 -1.57
CA ASN A 308 -11.80 26.50 -0.15
C ASN A 308 -10.29 26.27 0.10
N ARG A 309 -9.50 26.05 -0.92
CA ARG A 309 -8.06 25.83 -0.79
C ARG A 309 -7.37 27.02 -0.12
N ARG A 310 -6.61 26.74 0.92
CA ARG A 310 -5.86 27.73 1.69
C ARG A 310 -4.49 27.17 2.06
N SER A 311 -3.53 28.06 2.29
CA SER A 311 -2.30 27.69 2.97
C SER A 311 -2.63 27.31 4.42
N VAL A 312 -2.20 26.11 4.80
CA VAL A 312 -2.49 25.55 6.13
C VAL A 312 -1.26 25.68 7.01
N PRO A 313 -1.36 26.26 8.21
CA PRO A 313 -0.24 26.36 9.12
C PRO A 313 0.03 25.00 9.80
N LEU A 314 0.88 24.16 9.23
CA LEU A 314 1.27 22.88 9.83
C LEU A 314 2.30 23.00 10.93
N ALA A 315 3.00 24.14 11.04
CA ALA A 315 4.03 24.34 12.06
C ALA A 315 3.52 24.05 13.48
N GLY A 316 4.37 23.44 14.27
CA GLY A 316 4.07 23.07 15.67
C GLY A 316 4.40 21.61 15.98
N THR A 317 4.04 21.20 17.18
CA THR A 317 4.23 19.83 17.66
C THR A 317 2.96 19.03 17.44
N TRP A 318 3.17 17.79 17.06
CA TRP A 318 2.13 16.78 16.83
C TRP A 318 2.44 15.55 17.66
N THR A 319 1.48 15.06 18.41
CA THR A 319 1.58 13.76 19.08
C THR A 319 1.39 12.67 18.03
N VAL A 320 2.30 11.70 18.02
CA VAL A 320 2.33 10.61 17.04
C VAL A 320 2.00 9.29 17.72
N SER A 321 1.09 8.55 17.13
CA SER A 321 0.97 7.10 17.31
C SER A 321 1.20 6.42 15.96
N GLY A 322 1.84 5.26 15.95
CA GLY A 322 2.13 4.53 14.73
C GLY A 322 2.33 3.06 14.98
N HIS A 323 2.43 2.30 13.89
CA HIS A 323 2.68 0.87 13.91
C HIS A 323 3.64 0.48 12.78
N GLU A 324 4.70 -0.25 13.14
CA GLU A 324 5.66 -0.83 12.19
C GLU A 324 5.56 -2.34 12.25
N THR A 325 5.18 -2.98 11.16
CA THR A 325 5.07 -4.44 11.08
C THR A 325 6.38 -5.11 11.50
N GLY A 326 6.30 -6.04 12.44
CA GLY A 326 7.45 -6.76 13.02
C GLY A 326 8.20 -5.99 14.12
N ARG A 327 7.90 -4.72 14.35
CA ARG A 327 8.46 -3.92 15.46
C ARG A 327 7.41 -3.53 16.50
N GLY A 328 6.14 -3.42 16.07
CA GLY A 328 5.03 -3.06 16.92
C GLY A 328 4.72 -1.57 16.97
N ASP A 329 4.04 -1.14 18.01
CA ASP A 329 3.54 0.21 18.16
C ASP A 329 4.64 1.22 18.50
N LEU A 330 4.45 2.44 17.99
CA LEU A 330 5.35 3.58 18.11
C LEU A 330 4.58 4.77 18.67
N PHE A 331 5.18 5.45 19.66
CA PHE A 331 4.59 6.64 20.26
C PHE A 331 5.62 7.74 20.39
N GLY A 332 5.21 9.00 20.26
CA GLY A 332 6.11 10.12 20.41
C GLY A 332 5.59 11.41 19.79
N THR A 333 6.50 12.16 19.16
CA THR A 333 6.16 13.47 18.57
C THR A 333 6.78 13.64 17.18
N ALA A 334 6.11 14.46 16.37
CA ALA A 334 6.67 15.09 15.19
C ALA A 334 6.61 16.62 15.36
N THR A 335 7.71 17.31 15.12
CA THR A 335 7.76 18.78 15.14
C THR A 335 7.98 19.27 13.73
N LEU A 336 7.06 20.12 13.24
CA LEU A 336 7.13 20.73 11.91
C LEU A 336 7.49 22.23 12.07
N VAL A 337 8.53 22.64 11.33
CA VAL A 337 8.99 24.03 11.29
C VAL A 337 8.85 24.54 9.87
N ARG A 338 8.08 25.60 9.66
CA ARG A 338 7.91 26.20 8.34
C ARG A 338 9.21 26.83 7.86
N THR A 339 9.65 26.50 6.66
CA THR A 339 10.85 27.05 6.00
C THR A 339 10.49 27.97 4.85
N ASP A 340 9.41 27.68 4.13
CA ASP A 340 8.89 28.47 3.02
C ASP A 340 7.38 28.20 2.88
N ASP A 341 6.75 28.78 1.85
CA ASP A 341 5.34 28.53 1.56
C ASP A 341 5.10 27.04 1.31
N ASP A 342 4.26 26.44 2.19
CA ASP A 342 3.94 25.01 2.20
C ASP A 342 5.15 24.06 2.34
N GLU A 343 6.37 24.56 2.61
CA GLU A 343 7.57 23.78 2.88
C GLU A 343 7.92 23.78 4.37
N TYR A 344 8.33 22.61 4.87
CA TYR A 344 8.59 22.41 6.28
C TYR A 344 9.80 21.51 6.51
N GLU A 345 10.55 21.79 7.56
CA GLU A 345 11.42 20.80 8.19
C GLU A 345 10.59 19.96 9.17
N VAL A 346 10.86 18.67 9.23
CA VAL A 346 10.22 17.74 10.15
C VAL A 346 11.27 17.06 11.02
N ARG A 347 10.96 16.96 12.32
CA ARG A 347 11.75 16.18 13.28
C ARG A 347 10.83 15.19 13.97
N TRP A 348 11.16 13.90 13.83
CA TRP A 348 10.48 12.80 14.48
C TRP A 348 11.26 12.37 15.72
N SER A 349 10.59 12.18 16.83
CA SER A 349 11.12 11.59 18.06
C SER A 349 10.12 10.56 18.55
N LEU A 350 10.41 9.28 18.33
CA LEU A 350 9.49 8.18 18.58
C LEU A 350 10.14 7.12 19.47
N ARG A 351 9.32 6.43 20.23
CA ARG A 351 9.71 5.26 21.02
C ARG A 351 8.86 4.06 20.61
N ALA A 352 9.53 2.97 20.31
CA ALA A 352 8.86 1.71 19.97
C ALA A 352 8.51 0.90 21.23
N SER A 353 7.56 -0.01 21.09
CA SER A 353 7.15 -0.93 22.16
C SER A 353 8.26 -1.87 22.63
N ASP A 354 9.31 -2.10 21.82
CA ASP A 354 10.53 -2.82 22.19
C ASP A 354 11.49 -1.97 23.05
N GLY A 355 11.16 -0.70 23.31
CA GLY A 355 11.95 0.26 24.07
C GLY A 355 12.99 1.03 23.26
N SER A 356 13.17 0.72 21.98
CA SER A 356 14.08 1.45 21.10
C SER A 356 13.55 2.85 20.78
N THR A 357 14.47 3.79 20.52
CA THR A 357 14.15 5.16 20.11
C THR A 357 14.45 5.38 18.63
N ILE A 358 13.65 6.23 18.00
CA ILE A 358 13.80 6.62 16.61
C ILE A 358 13.83 8.15 16.57
N GLU A 359 14.96 8.69 16.14
CA GLU A 359 15.14 10.12 15.91
C GLU A 359 15.43 10.33 14.44
N ARG A 360 14.53 11.07 13.74
CA ARG A 360 14.66 11.38 12.31
C ARG A 360 14.52 12.85 12.06
N THR A 361 15.22 13.32 11.05
CA THR A 361 15.07 14.68 10.54
C THR A 361 14.85 14.65 9.04
N GLY A 362 14.08 15.60 8.55
CA GLY A 362 13.74 15.64 7.14
C GLY A 362 13.08 16.93 6.70
N LYS A 363 12.61 16.91 5.47
CA LYS A 363 11.87 18.01 4.84
C LYS A 363 10.65 17.48 4.13
N GLY A 364 9.62 18.31 4.02
CA GLY A 364 8.43 17.97 3.29
C GLY A 364 7.69 19.18 2.75
N LEU A 365 6.76 18.90 1.85
CA LEU A 365 5.94 19.86 1.15
C LEU A 365 4.47 19.46 1.27
N LEU A 366 3.61 20.44 1.54
CA LEU A 366 2.16 20.26 1.55
C LEU A 366 1.60 20.63 0.17
N TYR A 367 1.25 19.62 -0.63
CA TYR A 367 0.57 19.82 -1.90
C TYR A 367 -0.92 20.00 -1.68
N ALA A 368 -1.54 20.81 -2.51
CA ALA A 368 -3.00 20.96 -2.58
C ALA A 368 -3.68 21.39 -1.26
N GLY A 369 -2.90 21.84 -0.26
CA GLY A 369 -3.36 22.24 1.06
C GLY A 369 -3.70 21.10 2.02
N TYR A 370 -3.52 19.82 1.61
CA TYR A 370 -3.84 18.67 2.47
C TYR A 370 -2.88 17.48 2.31
N SER A 371 -2.09 17.42 1.25
CA SER A 371 -1.35 16.23 0.82
C SER A 371 0.15 16.38 1.12
N TRP A 372 0.59 15.90 2.28
CA TRP A 372 1.99 15.94 2.71
C TRP A 372 2.84 14.92 1.94
N ARG A 373 3.99 15.38 1.48
CA ARG A 373 5.07 14.55 0.92
C ARG A 373 6.38 14.97 1.54
N GLY A 374 6.97 14.06 2.31
CA GLY A 374 8.22 14.31 3.02
C GLY A 374 9.26 13.24 2.76
N ARG A 375 10.48 13.57 3.17
CA ARG A 375 11.63 12.67 3.22
C ARG A 375 12.40 12.93 4.49
N SER A 376 12.74 11.87 5.21
CA SER A 376 13.54 11.94 6.43
C SER A 376 14.58 10.85 6.49
N GLN A 377 15.60 11.06 7.31
CA GLN A 377 16.66 10.10 7.60
C GLN A 377 16.85 9.99 9.11
N ASP A 378 17.32 8.82 9.56
CA ASP A 378 17.66 8.63 10.96
C ASP A 378 18.83 9.56 11.34
N GLN A 379 18.76 10.15 12.52
CA GLN A 379 19.77 11.09 12.99
C GLN A 379 21.11 10.37 13.15
N GLY A 380 22.17 10.95 12.58
CA GLY A 380 23.51 10.34 12.57
C GLY A 380 23.69 9.24 11.54
N ALA A 381 22.71 9.01 10.67
CA ALA A 381 22.85 8.06 9.58
C ALA A 381 23.94 8.48 8.59
N ALA A 382 24.58 7.51 7.95
CA ALA A 382 25.52 7.76 6.87
C ALA A 382 24.82 8.43 5.68
N GLN A 383 25.57 9.16 4.84
CA GLN A 383 25.00 9.92 3.71
C GLN A 383 24.27 9.03 2.69
N ASP A 384 24.66 7.78 2.59
CA ASP A 384 24.09 6.74 1.73
C ASP A 384 23.00 5.88 2.42
N ALA A 385 22.66 6.20 3.68
CA ALA A 385 21.63 5.47 4.40
C ALA A 385 20.27 5.60 3.72
N PRO A 386 19.41 4.57 3.84
CA PRO A 386 18.08 4.61 3.25
C PRO A 386 17.28 5.83 3.72
N THR A 387 16.67 6.52 2.77
CA THR A 387 15.76 7.63 3.04
C THR A 387 14.35 7.08 3.27
N TRP A 388 13.70 7.56 4.32
CA TRP A 388 12.28 7.34 4.54
C TRP A 388 11.46 8.34 3.74
N ARG A 389 10.47 7.85 3.02
CA ARG A 389 9.48 8.68 2.33
C ARG A 389 8.22 8.79 3.17
N GLU A 390 7.55 9.90 3.09
CA GLU A 390 6.40 10.23 3.90
C GLU A 390 5.22 10.63 3.02
N VAL A 391 4.11 9.93 3.13
CA VAL A 391 2.86 10.23 2.44
C VAL A 391 1.77 10.31 3.49
N LEU A 392 1.29 11.54 3.77
CA LEU A 392 0.25 11.77 4.77
C LEU A 392 -0.84 12.65 4.18
N LEU A 393 -2.06 12.48 4.64
CA LEU A 393 -3.19 13.36 4.34
C LEU A 393 -3.63 14.11 5.60
N LEU A 394 -3.84 15.40 5.45
CA LEU A 394 -4.36 16.28 6.49
C LEU A 394 -5.89 16.27 6.46
N ASP A 395 -6.50 16.18 7.61
CA ASP A 395 -7.96 16.28 7.78
C ASP A 395 -8.49 17.69 7.57
N ASP A 396 -9.78 17.80 7.27
CA ASP A 396 -10.47 19.07 7.01
C ASP A 396 -10.48 20.02 8.23
N ASP A 397 -10.35 19.47 9.44
CA ASP A 397 -10.24 20.25 10.68
C ASP A 397 -8.80 20.71 10.99
N TRP A 398 -7.82 20.32 10.16
CA TRP A 398 -6.38 20.62 10.29
C TRP A 398 -5.74 20.13 11.59
N ARG A 399 -6.30 19.09 12.18
CA ARG A 399 -5.86 18.55 13.48
C ARG A 399 -5.25 17.17 13.39
N THR A 400 -5.45 16.50 12.27
CA THR A 400 -5.00 15.13 12.09
C THR A 400 -4.25 14.99 10.76
N LEU A 401 -3.05 14.40 10.81
CA LEU A 401 -2.31 13.90 9.64
C LEU A 401 -2.26 12.39 9.75
N LYS A 402 -2.65 11.68 8.71
CA LYS A 402 -2.67 10.22 8.68
C LYS A 402 -2.04 9.70 7.40
N GLY A 403 -1.29 8.62 7.49
CA GLY A 403 -0.71 7.95 6.33
C GLY A 403 0.44 7.03 6.68
N ARG A 404 1.44 6.97 5.82
CA ARG A 404 2.53 6.01 5.92
C ARG A 404 3.90 6.68 5.70
N LEU A 405 4.88 6.27 6.52
CA LEU A 405 6.30 6.43 6.27
C LEU A 405 6.83 5.11 5.73
N PHE A 406 7.69 5.13 4.71
CA PHE A 406 8.16 3.89 4.13
C PHE A 406 9.56 4.02 3.54
N THR A 407 10.26 2.89 3.48
CA THR A 407 11.62 2.75 2.96
C THR A 407 11.84 1.35 2.41
N GLY A 408 13.03 1.06 1.97
CA GLY A 408 13.42 -0.21 1.40
C GLY A 408 13.54 -0.17 -0.11
N SER A 409 14.17 -1.19 -0.66
CA SER A 409 14.39 -1.27 -2.11
C SER A 409 13.11 -1.40 -2.92
N TYR A 410 12.04 -1.90 -2.30
CA TYR A 410 10.72 -2.10 -2.89
C TYR A 410 9.62 -1.37 -2.10
N ASP A 411 10.01 -0.44 -1.21
CA ASP A 411 9.10 0.28 -0.32
C ASP A 411 8.35 -0.65 0.67
N GLU A 412 8.95 -1.81 0.93
CA GLU A 412 8.38 -2.91 1.70
C GLU A 412 8.32 -2.62 3.19
N VAL A 413 9.26 -1.83 3.71
CA VAL A 413 9.28 -1.45 5.13
C VAL A 413 8.44 -0.21 5.33
N GLY A 414 7.42 -0.27 6.18
CA GLY A 414 6.54 0.87 6.40
C GLY A 414 6.04 0.99 7.82
N VAL A 415 5.77 2.24 8.20
CA VAL A 415 5.17 2.65 9.46
C VAL A 415 3.87 3.36 9.16
N ASP A 416 2.75 2.81 9.58
CA ASP A 416 1.48 3.52 9.58
C ASP A 416 1.46 4.51 10.73
N VAL A 417 1.13 5.77 10.46
CA VAL A 417 1.17 6.85 11.46
C VAL A 417 -0.10 7.67 11.49
N LEU A 418 -0.46 8.08 12.69
CA LEU A 418 -1.48 9.05 13.00
C LEU A 418 -0.83 10.16 13.84
N LEU A 419 -0.82 11.37 13.31
CA LEU A 419 -0.35 12.55 13.99
C LEU A 419 -1.55 13.38 14.41
N GLN A 420 -1.60 13.78 15.65
CA GLN A 420 -2.63 14.65 16.20
C GLN A 420 -1.98 15.95 16.71
N ARG A 421 -2.48 17.09 16.19
CA ARG A 421 -1.94 18.41 16.56
C ARG A 421 -2.05 18.65 18.05
N ASP A 422 -0.97 19.10 18.67
CA ASP A 422 -0.99 19.53 20.06
C ASP A 422 -1.81 20.83 20.21
N LEU A 423 -2.74 20.82 21.15
CA LEU A 423 -3.63 21.94 21.44
C LEU A 423 -3.29 22.65 22.76
N GLY A 424 -2.23 22.20 23.45
CA GLY A 424 -1.77 22.75 24.72
C GLY A 424 -2.71 22.50 25.91
N ARG A 425 -3.57 21.46 25.81
CA ARG A 425 -4.49 21.06 26.87
C ARG A 425 -4.44 19.56 27.11
N PRO A 426 -4.67 19.09 28.35
CA PRO A 426 -4.59 17.67 28.65
C PRO A 426 -5.59 16.85 27.82
N ARG A 427 -5.08 15.84 27.12
CA ARG A 427 -5.87 14.87 26.34
C ARG A 427 -5.15 13.52 26.26
N VAL A 428 -5.92 12.44 26.19
CA VAL A 428 -5.43 11.11 25.79
C VAL A 428 -5.57 10.98 24.28
N LEU A 429 -4.48 10.63 23.58
CA LEU A 429 -4.40 10.59 22.12
C LEU A 429 -4.05 9.22 21.58
N ALA A 430 -3.43 8.33 22.37
CA ALA A 430 -3.15 6.96 22.00
C ALA A 430 -3.05 6.06 23.25
N LEU A 431 -3.18 4.75 23.04
CA LEU A 431 -3.02 3.69 24.05
C LEU A 431 -1.94 2.73 23.58
N ASP A 432 -1.15 2.18 24.49
CA ASP A 432 -0.17 1.13 24.18
C ASP A 432 -0.84 -0.19 23.75
N HIS A 433 -2.06 -0.44 24.23
CA HIS A 433 -2.91 -1.52 23.80
C HIS A 433 -4.38 -1.18 24.07
N ALA A 434 -5.26 -1.79 23.31
CA ALA A 434 -6.69 -1.49 23.33
C ALA A 434 -7.55 -2.65 23.84
N ALA A 435 -7.00 -3.58 24.66
CA ALA A 435 -7.73 -4.74 25.14
C ALA A 435 -7.46 -4.98 26.64
N ILE A 436 -8.52 -5.22 27.41
CA ILE A 436 -8.48 -5.49 28.85
C ILE A 436 -9.26 -6.78 29.14
N VAL A 437 -8.58 -7.74 29.76
CA VAL A 437 -9.28 -8.96 30.18
C VAL A 437 -10.23 -8.67 31.35
N ALA A 438 -11.44 -9.20 31.29
CA ALA A 438 -12.45 -9.01 32.34
C ALA A 438 -12.99 -10.38 32.81
N PRO A 439 -13.06 -10.64 34.13
CA PRO A 439 -12.61 -9.74 35.21
C PRO A 439 -11.08 -9.72 35.40
N SER A 440 -10.56 -8.60 35.82
CA SER A 440 -9.14 -8.46 36.19
C SER A 440 -8.93 -7.37 37.22
N THR A 441 -7.80 -7.41 37.93
CA THR A 441 -7.35 -6.37 38.84
C THR A 441 -5.93 -5.95 38.51
N GLY A 442 -5.62 -4.68 38.70
CA GLY A 442 -4.28 -4.14 38.50
C GLY A 442 -3.77 -4.16 37.05
N HIS A 443 -4.67 -4.17 36.06
CA HIS A 443 -4.29 -4.08 34.65
C HIS A 443 -3.61 -2.74 34.36
N ARG A 444 -2.43 -2.80 33.73
CA ARG A 444 -1.62 -1.60 33.45
C ARG A 444 -1.84 -1.19 32.00
N LEU A 445 -2.46 -0.02 31.82
CA LEU A 445 -2.75 0.59 30.54
C LEU A 445 -1.95 1.88 30.40
N VAL A 446 -1.01 1.94 29.44
CA VAL A 446 -0.25 3.17 29.18
C VAL A 446 -1.03 4.06 28.24
N VAL A 447 -1.28 5.28 28.69
CA VAL A 447 -1.93 6.33 27.90
C VAL A 447 -0.88 7.32 27.40
N HIS A 448 -0.95 7.66 26.13
CA HIS A 448 -0.12 8.67 25.49
C HIS A 448 -0.99 9.88 25.13
N GLY A 449 -0.46 11.09 25.30
CA GLY A 449 -1.24 12.29 25.09
C GLY A 449 -0.43 13.57 25.06
N GLU A 450 -1.04 14.66 25.46
CA GLU A 450 -0.40 15.95 25.57
C GLU A 450 -0.74 16.68 26.88
N ALA A 451 0.17 17.52 27.32
CA ALA A 451 0.00 18.50 28.41
C ALA A 451 -0.53 17.90 29.72
N PHE A 452 -0.16 16.66 30.07
CA PHE A 452 -0.56 16.07 31.34
C PHE A 452 -0.01 16.87 32.52
N PRO A 453 -0.83 17.27 33.51
CA PRO A 453 -0.41 18.01 34.68
C PRO A 453 0.74 17.31 35.42
N ALA A 454 1.50 18.08 36.18
CA ALA A 454 2.59 17.53 37.03
C ALA A 454 2.09 16.49 38.04
N THR A 455 0.88 16.66 38.53
CA THR A 455 0.19 15.71 39.41
C THR A 455 -1.02 15.15 38.71
N LEU A 456 -1.16 13.82 38.72
CA LEU A 456 -2.29 13.09 38.16
C LEU A 456 -2.92 12.20 39.23
N ALA A 457 -4.24 12.12 39.23
CA ALA A 457 -5.05 11.25 40.08
C ALA A 457 -6.03 10.41 39.26
N PRO A 458 -6.55 9.28 39.78
CA PRO A 458 -7.58 8.49 39.09
C PRO A 458 -8.79 9.32 38.64
N ALA A 459 -9.21 10.33 39.40
CA ALA A 459 -10.32 11.23 39.07
C ALA A 459 -10.05 12.14 37.85
N ASP A 460 -8.81 12.23 37.38
CA ASP A 460 -8.47 12.97 36.14
C ASP A 460 -8.81 12.20 34.89
N PHE A 461 -9.14 10.91 34.99
CA PHE A 461 -9.46 10.07 33.87
C PHE A 461 -10.86 9.49 33.99
N PHE A 462 -11.53 9.41 32.88
CA PHE A 462 -12.77 8.68 32.70
C PHE A 462 -12.49 7.27 32.19
N ALA A 463 -13.15 6.26 32.75
CA ALA A 463 -13.20 4.92 32.23
C ALA A 463 -14.65 4.48 32.11
N GLY A 464 -14.99 3.79 31.02
CA GLY A 464 -16.35 3.31 30.77
C GLY A 464 -16.86 2.33 31.82
N ALA A 465 -18.15 2.03 31.76
CA ALA A 465 -18.83 1.18 32.74
C ALA A 465 -18.11 -0.16 32.97
N GLY A 466 -17.93 -0.52 34.25
CA GLY A 466 -17.25 -1.74 34.68
C GLY A 466 -15.73 -1.66 34.73
N LEU A 467 -15.13 -0.50 34.40
CA LEU A 467 -13.74 -0.21 34.61
C LEU A 467 -13.56 0.77 35.79
N THR A 468 -12.60 0.52 36.64
CA THR A 468 -12.22 1.40 37.76
C THR A 468 -10.73 1.68 37.70
N ILE A 469 -10.35 2.96 37.62
CA ILE A 469 -8.95 3.37 37.69
C ILE A 469 -8.59 3.49 39.18
N THR A 470 -7.66 2.66 39.63
CA THR A 470 -7.26 2.53 41.04
C THR A 470 -6.01 3.34 41.36
N ALA A 471 -5.12 3.53 40.37
CA ALA A 471 -3.92 4.32 40.49
C ALA A 471 -3.50 4.94 39.16
N VAL A 472 -2.73 6.03 39.22
CA VAL A 472 -2.13 6.67 38.04
C VAL A 472 -0.66 6.93 38.33
N GLU A 473 0.21 6.47 37.44
CA GLU A 473 1.66 6.68 37.48
C GLU A 473 2.05 7.59 36.32
N ARG A 474 2.41 8.82 36.57
CA ARG A 474 2.85 9.77 35.55
C ARG A 474 4.29 9.50 35.15
N GLN A 475 4.58 9.27 33.89
CA GLN A 475 5.93 9.17 33.35
C GLN A 475 6.45 10.52 32.83
N SER A 476 5.58 11.29 32.16
CA SER A 476 5.93 12.59 31.56
C SER A 476 4.68 13.49 31.44
N ASP A 477 4.83 14.62 30.80
CA ASP A 477 3.69 15.45 30.36
C ASP A 477 2.92 14.88 29.17
N ARG A 478 3.41 13.72 28.62
CA ARG A 478 2.83 13.05 27.46
C ARG A 478 2.49 11.57 27.68
N SER A 479 2.81 11.03 28.85
CA SER A 479 2.58 9.60 29.13
C SER A 479 2.27 9.37 30.59
N ALA A 480 1.31 8.49 30.85
CA ALA A 480 0.94 8.00 32.17
C ALA A 480 0.50 6.53 32.08
N THR A 481 0.73 5.76 33.15
CA THR A 481 0.16 4.42 33.32
C THR A 481 -1.07 4.50 34.20
N LEU A 482 -2.19 4.03 33.70
CA LEU A 482 -3.41 3.81 34.47
C LEU A 482 -3.40 2.38 34.99
N VAL A 483 -3.64 2.22 36.29
CA VAL A 483 -3.90 0.91 36.90
C VAL A 483 -5.40 0.74 36.94
N VAL A 484 -5.91 -0.27 36.20
CA VAL A 484 -7.34 -0.43 35.96
C VAL A 484 -7.81 -1.79 36.44
N ASP A 485 -8.91 -1.80 37.17
CA ASP A 485 -9.66 -3.01 37.51
C ASP A 485 -10.87 -3.14 36.59
N ALA A 486 -11.09 -4.33 36.05
CA ALA A 486 -12.27 -4.68 35.26
C ALA A 486 -13.19 -5.59 36.08
N ALA A 487 -14.42 -5.16 36.29
CA ALA A 487 -15.40 -5.88 37.11
C ALA A 487 -15.84 -7.19 36.43
N GLY A 488 -16.25 -8.18 37.27
CA GLY A 488 -16.95 -9.36 36.81
C GLY A 488 -18.44 -9.12 36.59
N GLY A 489 -19.09 -9.98 35.82
CA GLY A 489 -20.55 -9.91 35.56
C GLY A 489 -21.00 -8.79 34.63
N ILE A 490 -20.07 -8.08 33.99
CA ILE A 490 -20.37 -7.00 33.04
C ILE A 490 -20.37 -7.51 31.60
N PRO A 491 -21.14 -6.91 30.68
CA PRO A 491 -21.07 -7.23 29.26
C PRO A 491 -19.67 -6.97 28.72
N LEU A 492 -19.13 -7.89 27.95
CA LEU A 492 -17.91 -7.69 27.17
C LEU A 492 -18.10 -6.64 26.09
N GLY A 493 -17.02 -6.13 25.50
CA GLY A 493 -17.07 -5.20 24.39
C GLY A 493 -16.41 -3.86 24.69
N ARG A 494 -16.71 -2.84 23.88
CA ARG A 494 -16.01 -1.55 23.85
C ARG A 494 -16.33 -0.68 25.06
N ARG A 495 -15.32 -0.01 25.56
CA ARG A 495 -15.36 1.02 26.60
C ARG A 495 -14.53 2.22 26.16
N THR A 496 -14.81 3.39 26.73
CA THR A 496 -14.06 4.61 26.44
C THR A 496 -13.14 4.93 27.60
N VAL A 497 -11.89 5.28 27.30
CA VAL A 497 -10.92 5.87 28.24
C VAL A 497 -10.59 7.27 27.75
N ALA A 498 -10.70 8.27 28.62
CA ALA A 498 -10.50 9.68 28.28
C ALA A 498 -9.84 10.43 29.43
N PHE A 499 -9.29 11.60 29.16
CA PHE A 499 -8.88 12.55 30.20
C PHE A 499 -10.09 13.39 30.56
N ARG A 500 -10.58 13.29 31.81
CA ARG A 500 -11.76 14.01 32.35
C ARG A 500 -12.92 14.00 31.32
N ASP A 501 -13.39 15.20 30.99
CA ASP A 501 -14.55 15.42 30.10
C ASP A 501 -14.17 15.56 28.63
N ASP A 502 -12.99 15.07 28.20
CA ASP A 502 -12.66 15.08 26.78
C ASP A 502 -13.62 14.14 26.02
N PRO A 503 -14.50 14.67 25.17
CA PRO A 503 -15.49 13.84 24.46
C PRO A 503 -14.88 12.89 23.44
N ARG A 504 -13.58 13.02 23.17
CA ARG A 504 -12.82 12.22 22.21
C ARG A 504 -11.97 11.17 22.90
N GLY A 505 -12.56 10.43 23.84
CA GLY A 505 -11.89 9.29 24.46
C GLY A 505 -11.54 8.19 23.46
N LEU A 506 -10.59 7.37 23.83
CA LEU A 506 -10.14 6.22 23.07
C LEU A 506 -10.88 4.96 23.50
N GLU A 507 -11.09 4.05 22.55
CA GLU A 507 -11.79 2.80 22.82
C GLU A 507 -10.82 1.73 23.32
N VAL A 508 -11.24 1.00 24.38
CA VAL A 508 -10.66 -0.26 24.81
C VAL A 508 -11.70 -1.37 24.73
N THR A 509 -11.29 -2.57 24.42
CA THR A 509 -12.17 -3.74 24.33
C THR A 509 -12.03 -4.61 25.55
N LEU A 510 -13.15 -4.88 26.24
CA LEU A 510 -13.19 -5.89 27.29
C LEU A 510 -13.41 -7.27 26.66
N TYR A 511 -12.57 -8.24 27.02
CA TYR A 511 -12.64 -9.61 26.56
C TYR A 511 -12.48 -10.60 27.73
N ASP A 512 -12.85 -11.85 27.56
CA ASP A 512 -12.73 -12.91 28.58
C ASP A 512 -11.69 -13.96 28.22
N THR A 513 -11.51 -14.25 26.95
CA THR A 513 -10.59 -15.26 26.45
C THR A 513 -10.00 -14.91 25.09
N VAL A 514 -8.93 -15.61 24.71
CA VAL A 514 -8.39 -15.63 23.35
C VAL A 514 -8.93 -16.87 22.64
N ASP A 515 -9.60 -16.66 21.52
CA ASP A 515 -10.21 -17.76 20.76
C ASP A 515 -9.23 -18.41 19.77
N TYR A 516 -8.41 -17.59 19.10
CA TYR A 516 -7.38 -18.06 18.18
C TYR A 516 -6.27 -17.00 18.00
N VAL A 517 -5.23 -17.36 17.24
CA VAL A 517 -4.15 -16.46 16.84
C VAL A 517 -4.20 -16.29 15.32
N ARG A 518 -4.00 -15.06 14.85
CA ARG A 518 -3.99 -14.68 13.43
C ARG A 518 -2.63 -14.11 13.06
N VAL A 519 -2.05 -14.56 11.93
CA VAL A 519 -0.84 -13.99 11.35
C VAL A 519 -1.19 -12.87 10.37
N ARG A 520 -0.44 -11.79 10.37
CA ARG A 520 -0.48 -10.71 9.39
C ARG A 520 0.89 -10.51 8.75
N PRO A 521 0.95 -10.24 7.43
CA PRO A 521 -0.16 -10.29 6.49
C PRO A 521 -0.71 -11.72 6.31
N LEU A 522 -1.95 -11.87 5.88
CA LEU A 522 -2.55 -13.18 5.56
C LEU A 522 -1.89 -13.83 4.34
N GLN A 523 -1.39 -13.01 3.42
CA GLN A 523 -0.56 -13.40 2.30
C GLN A 523 0.68 -12.52 2.29
N GLY A 524 1.84 -13.11 2.51
CA GLY A 524 3.13 -12.45 2.42
C GLY A 524 3.66 -12.46 0.99
N PHE A 525 4.51 -11.50 0.67
CA PHE A 525 5.13 -11.37 -0.63
C PHE A 525 6.59 -10.93 -0.52
N ALA A 526 7.52 -11.78 -0.99
CA ALA A 526 8.94 -11.49 -1.01
C ALA A 526 9.54 -11.68 -2.41
N ARG A 527 10.74 -11.16 -2.64
CA ARG A 527 11.47 -11.35 -3.91
C ARG A 527 12.89 -11.80 -3.64
N VAL A 528 13.31 -12.87 -4.31
CA VAL A 528 14.72 -13.26 -4.32
C VAL A 528 15.58 -12.13 -4.88
N GLY A 529 16.85 -12.07 -4.48
CA GLY A 529 17.78 -11.04 -4.88
C GLY A 529 19.14 -11.21 -4.26
N GLY A 530 20.00 -10.20 -4.30
CA GLY A 530 21.32 -10.21 -3.68
C GLY A 530 22.48 -10.57 -4.61
N ALA A 531 22.21 -11.02 -5.87
CA ALA A 531 23.23 -11.15 -6.90
C ALA A 531 23.35 -9.88 -7.75
N LYS A 532 22.27 -9.50 -8.45
CA LYS A 532 22.21 -8.30 -9.30
C LYS A 532 21.10 -7.32 -8.88
N HIS A 533 20.12 -7.82 -8.17
CA HIS A 533 18.94 -7.08 -7.75
C HIS A 533 18.82 -7.14 -6.22
N PRO A 534 18.30 -6.10 -5.57
CA PRO A 534 18.06 -6.14 -4.13
C PRO A 534 17.02 -7.21 -3.78
N ARG A 535 17.09 -7.71 -2.55
CA ARG A 535 16.06 -8.57 -1.97
C ARG A 535 14.89 -7.72 -1.50
N GLN A 536 13.69 -8.27 -1.60
CA GLN A 536 12.50 -7.75 -0.90
C GLN A 536 12.22 -8.69 0.29
N ILE A 537 12.41 -8.19 1.49
CA ILE A 537 12.07 -8.92 2.71
C ILE A 537 10.56 -8.87 2.96
N GLU A 538 10.07 -9.79 3.83
CA GLU A 538 8.72 -9.73 4.35
C GLU A 538 8.74 -9.80 5.87
N ARG A 539 7.81 -9.11 6.54
CA ARG A 539 7.71 -9.09 7.99
C ARG A 539 6.35 -9.60 8.42
N PHE A 540 6.35 -10.48 9.40
CA PHE A 540 5.14 -11.08 9.94
C PHE A 540 4.91 -10.71 11.39
N GLU A 541 3.64 -10.62 11.75
CA GLU A 541 3.16 -10.39 13.10
C GLU A 541 2.04 -11.38 13.41
N ALA A 542 1.82 -11.62 14.70
CA ALA A 542 0.72 -12.44 15.15
C ALA A 542 -0.08 -11.74 16.24
N TYR A 543 -1.39 -11.88 16.17
CA TYR A 543 -2.33 -11.26 17.10
C TYR A 543 -3.20 -12.30 17.76
N ALA A 544 -3.40 -12.14 19.08
CA ALA A 544 -4.45 -12.81 19.81
C ALA A 544 -5.80 -12.24 19.39
N VAL A 545 -6.78 -13.09 19.10
CA VAL A 545 -8.08 -12.68 18.55
C VAL A 545 -9.20 -13.21 19.39
N HIS A 546 -10.19 -12.36 19.65
CA HIS A 546 -11.49 -12.73 20.17
C HIS A 546 -12.47 -12.80 19.00
N ARG A 547 -13.18 -13.91 18.86
CA ARG A 547 -14.22 -14.06 17.84
C ARG A 547 -15.34 -13.07 18.07
N GLY A 548 -15.90 -12.58 16.97
CA GLY A 548 -17.08 -11.74 16.99
C GLY A 548 -18.37 -12.47 17.38
N LYS A 549 -19.47 -11.91 16.94
CA LYS A 549 -20.83 -12.40 17.23
C LYS A 549 -21.16 -13.72 16.57
N ASP A 550 -20.61 -13.93 15.39
CA ASP A 550 -20.90 -15.11 14.58
C ASP A 550 -20.14 -16.35 15.04
N GLU A 551 -19.25 -16.20 16.04
CA GLU A 551 -18.36 -17.21 16.62
C GLU A 551 -17.47 -17.94 15.60
N LYS A 552 -17.38 -17.43 14.37
CA LYS A 552 -16.54 -17.98 13.31
C LYS A 552 -15.19 -17.23 13.29
N PRO A 553 -14.09 -17.91 13.00
CA PRO A 553 -12.81 -17.26 12.82
C PRO A 553 -12.71 -16.61 11.44
N TYR A 554 -11.90 -15.54 11.33
CA TYR A 554 -11.58 -14.81 10.11
C TYR A 554 -12.76 -14.06 9.47
N THR A 555 -13.63 -13.51 10.32
CA THR A 555 -14.77 -12.68 9.91
C THR A 555 -14.53 -11.21 10.29
N ASP A 556 -15.34 -10.30 9.74
CA ASP A 556 -15.17 -8.85 9.90
C ASP A 556 -15.47 -8.36 11.32
N ASP A 557 -16.17 -9.15 12.13
CA ASP A 557 -16.51 -8.83 13.51
C ASP A 557 -15.50 -9.38 14.54
N ASP A 558 -14.47 -10.11 14.08
CA ASP A 558 -13.35 -10.54 14.92
C ASP A 558 -12.53 -9.34 15.42
N VAL A 559 -12.11 -9.39 16.68
CA VAL A 559 -11.34 -8.33 17.32
C VAL A 559 -9.92 -8.79 17.61
N ASP A 560 -8.94 -8.11 17.01
CA ASP A 560 -7.55 -8.24 17.41
C ASP A 560 -7.36 -7.60 18.80
N LEU A 561 -6.88 -8.37 19.76
CA LEU A 561 -6.76 -7.95 21.15
C LEU A 561 -5.38 -7.31 21.42
N PHE A 562 -4.33 -8.07 21.15
CA PHE A 562 -2.94 -7.66 21.36
C PHE A 562 -2.00 -8.48 20.51
N GLN A 563 -0.83 -7.91 20.21
CA GLN A 563 0.25 -8.61 19.50
C GLN A 563 0.87 -9.69 20.41
N VAL A 564 1.07 -10.89 19.86
CA VAL A 564 1.77 -11.99 20.53
C VAL A 564 3.16 -12.19 19.93
N ARG A 565 4.06 -12.79 20.69
CA ARG A 565 5.42 -13.13 20.25
C ARG A 565 5.55 -14.64 20.06
N PRO A 566 5.21 -15.19 18.89
CA PRO A 566 5.31 -16.60 18.61
C PRO A 566 6.76 -17.02 18.30
N LYS A 567 6.99 -18.30 18.31
CA LYS A 567 8.14 -18.89 17.63
C LYS A 567 7.79 -19.05 16.16
N TRP A 568 8.55 -18.39 15.30
CA TRP A 568 8.34 -18.44 13.85
C TRP A 568 9.10 -19.61 13.21
N SER A 569 8.49 -20.20 12.19
CA SER A 569 9.09 -21.24 11.35
C SER A 569 8.46 -21.24 9.96
N LEU A 570 9.04 -21.98 9.03
CA LEU A 570 8.49 -22.23 7.70
C LEU A 570 7.98 -23.67 7.61
N ASP A 571 6.92 -23.88 6.85
CA ASP A 571 6.35 -25.18 6.51
C ASP A 571 6.07 -25.23 5.00
N GLU A 572 6.04 -26.41 4.41
CA GLU A 572 5.86 -26.58 2.98
C GLU A 572 4.41 -26.23 2.54
N PHE A 573 4.28 -25.40 1.51
CA PHE A 573 3.03 -25.24 0.79
C PHE A 573 3.03 -26.17 -0.42
N LYS A 574 2.48 -27.37 -0.24
CA LYS A 574 2.57 -28.42 -1.25
C LYS A 574 1.74 -28.11 -2.49
N VAL A 575 2.38 -27.64 -3.54
CA VAL A 575 1.77 -27.44 -4.85
C VAL A 575 1.86 -28.73 -5.69
N ARG A 576 2.91 -29.51 -5.46
CA ARG A 576 3.20 -30.76 -6.19
C ARG A 576 3.84 -31.81 -5.29
N GLU A 577 3.89 -33.05 -5.78
CA GLU A 577 4.61 -34.11 -5.07
C GLU A 577 6.11 -33.81 -5.03
N ASN A 578 6.73 -34.02 -3.88
CA ASN A 578 8.14 -33.72 -3.59
C ASN A 578 8.52 -32.25 -3.81
N ASP A 579 7.66 -31.35 -3.42
CA ASP A 579 7.97 -29.93 -3.36
C ASP A 579 9.13 -29.70 -2.38
N ASP A 580 10.04 -28.76 -2.71
CA ASP A 580 11.25 -28.47 -1.95
C ASP A 580 11.42 -26.98 -1.63
N ASP A 581 10.36 -26.20 -1.80
CA ASP A 581 10.39 -24.76 -1.69
C ASP A 581 10.88 -24.30 -0.31
N VAL A 582 10.42 -24.92 0.76
CA VAL A 582 10.80 -24.60 2.14
C VAL A 582 12.32 -24.63 2.39
N GLN A 583 13.07 -25.42 1.61
CA GLN A 583 14.52 -25.56 1.77
C GLN A 583 15.29 -24.43 1.07
N TYR A 584 14.69 -23.80 0.05
CA TYR A 584 15.43 -22.93 -0.87
C TYR A 584 14.91 -21.50 -1.02
N VAL A 585 13.66 -21.21 -0.66
CA VAL A 585 13.08 -19.86 -0.88
C VAL A 585 13.71 -18.79 0.02
N GLY A 586 14.25 -19.15 1.16
CA GLY A 586 14.84 -18.23 2.13
C GLY A 586 14.74 -18.74 3.56
N SER A 587 14.85 -17.84 4.52
CA SER A 587 14.76 -18.15 5.95
C SER A 587 13.94 -17.11 6.70
N ILE A 588 13.27 -17.55 7.76
CA ILE A 588 12.58 -16.67 8.70
C ILE A 588 13.33 -16.61 10.03
N ASP A 589 13.49 -15.44 10.59
CA ASP A 589 14.02 -15.29 11.94
C ASP A 589 12.98 -15.74 12.96
N ALA A 590 13.35 -16.71 13.79
CA ALA A 590 12.44 -17.40 14.69
C ALA A 590 11.88 -16.51 15.81
N ALA A 591 12.53 -15.39 16.12
CA ALA A 591 12.13 -14.46 17.17
C ALA A 591 11.36 -13.26 16.62
N THR A 592 11.76 -12.72 15.47
CA THR A 592 11.25 -11.47 14.94
C THR A 592 10.19 -11.62 13.83
N GLY A 593 10.11 -12.81 13.20
CA GLY A 593 9.19 -13.02 12.07
C GLY A 593 9.63 -12.33 10.78
N VAL A 594 10.89 -11.90 10.69
CA VAL A 594 11.45 -11.32 9.47
C VAL A 594 11.86 -12.44 8.53
N PHE A 595 11.24 -12.50 7.37
CA PHE A 595 11.62 -13.41 6.30
C PHE A 595 12.63 -12.73 5.37
N THR A 596 13.76 -13.40 5.15
CA THR A 596 14.79 -12.97 4.20
C THR A 596 14.85 -13.97 3.05
N PRO A 597 14.50 -13.58 1.83
CA PRO A 597 14.53 -14.46 0.66
C PRO A 597 15.97 -14.81 0.27
N ASN A 598 16.13 -15.92 -0.43
CA ASN A 598 17.41 -16.40 -0.90
C ASN A 598 17.95 -15.60 -2.10
N ILE A 599 19.13 -15.96 -2.59
CA ILE A 599 19.80 -15.33 -3.74
C ILE A 599 19.05 -15.66 -5.03
N ASP A 600 18.90 -14.65 -5.91
CA ASP A 600 18.37 -14.84 -7.26
C ASP A 600 19.36 -15.59 -8.16
N GLY A 601 18.82 -16.35 -9.11
CA GLY A 601 19.56 -17.13 -10.08
C GLY A 601 19.25 -18.63 -10.02
N PRO A 602 19.65 -19.39 -11.05
CA PRO A 602 19.43 -20.84 -11.09
C PRO A 602 20.08 -21.54 -9.90
N ASN A 603 19.34 -22.45 -9.26
CA ASN A 603 19.85 -23.29 -8.18
C ASN A 603 19.98 -24.73 -8.68
N PRO A 604 21.22 -25.25 -8.91
CA PRO A 604 21.42 -26.58 -9.40
C PRO A 604 21.04 -27.68 -8.39
N LEU A 605 20.89 -27.32 -7.11
CA LEU A 605 20.47 -28.26 -6.05
C LEU A 605 18.95 -28.50 -6.07
N ARG A 606 18.19 -27.59 -6.66
CA ARG A 606 16.73 -27.74 -6.79
C ARG A 606 16.36 -28.69 -7.91
N LYS A 607 15.30 -29.47 -7.67
CA LYS A 607 14.64 -30.19 -8.74
C LYS A 607 14.21 -29.19 -9.83
N TRP A 608 14.41 -29.57 -11.07
CA TRP A 608 14.08 -28.78 -12.26
C TRP A 608 14.96 -27.54 -12.47
N GLN A 609 16.08 -27.42 -11.75
CA GLN A 609 17.01 -26.26 -11.84
C GLN A 609 16.28 -24.90 -11.70
N ALA A 610 15.23 -24.88 -10.89
CA ALA A 610 14.45 -23.68 -10.67
C ALA A 610 15.28 -22.62 -9.90
N ASN A 611 14.90 -21.38 -10.03
CA ASN A 611 15.35 -20.32 -9.14
C ASN A 611 14.86 -20.57 -7.71
N ASN A 612 15.39 -19.87 -6.71
CA ASN A 612 15.01 -19.96 -5.28
C ASN A 612 13.66 -19.27 -4.98
N MET A 613 12.71 -19.32 -5.89
CA MET A 613 11.34 -18.84 -5.71
C MET A 613 10.40 -20.00 -5.43
N GLY A 614 9.22 -19.70 -4.88
CA GLY A 614 8.19 -20.71 -4.58
C GLY A 614 7.22 -20.23 -3.52
N ASP A 615 6.45 -21.18 -3.01
CA ASP A 615 5.38 -20.94 -2.05
C ASP A 615 5.64 -21.69 -0.75
N VAL A 616 5.51 -21.03 0.40
CA VAL A 616 5.63 -21.64 1.72
C VAL A 616 4.59 -21.11 2.69
N PHE A 617 4.31 -21.85 3.75
CA PHE A 617 3.64 -21.33 4.92
C PHE A 617 4.63 -20.72 5.91
N VAL A 618 4.33 -19.53 6.37
CA VAL A 618 4.92 -18.96 7.59
C VAL A 618 4.04 -19.41 8.76
N VAL A 619 4.67 -20.01 9.77
CA VAL A 619 3.99 -20.62 10.91
C VAL A 619 4.34 -19.86 12.18
N ALA A 620 3.34 -19.53 12.96
CA ALA A 620 3.43 -18.90 14.27
C ALA A 620 2.93 -19.88 15.34
N ASP A 621 3.83 -20.36 16.19
CA ASP A 621 3.51 -21.21 17.34
C ASP A 621 3.68 -20.40 18.65
N VAL A 622 2.63 -20.32 19.47
CA VAL A 622 2.65 -19.54 20.73
C VAL A 622 1.84 -20.23 21.82
N GLU A 623 2.32 -20.17 23.05
CA GLU A 623 1.59 -20.58 24.24
C GLU A 623 1.10 -19.34 24.99
N LEU A 624 -0.19 -19.30 25.30
CA LEU A 624 -0.82 -18.21 26.04
C LEU A 624 -1.58 -18.78 27.25
N GLU A 625 -1.59 -18.03 28.34
CA GLU A 625 -2.47 -18.27 29.46
C GLU A 625 -3.80 -17.56 29.19
N VAL A 626 -4.87 -18.30 28.95
CA VAL A 626 -6.17 -17.77 28.53
C VAL A 626 -7.29 -18.27 29.44
N GLY A 627 -8.39 -17.52 29.48
CA GLY A 627 -9.63 -17.98 30.10
C GLY A 627 -10.21 -19.18 29.32
N GLU A 628 -10.60 -20.24 30.01
CA GLU A 628 -11.20 -21.41 29.40
C GLU A 628 -12.71 -21.35 29.52
N ARG A 629 -13.42 -21.20 28.40
CA ARG A 629 -14.87 -21.28 28.39
C ARG A 629 -15.32 -22.71 28.57
N PRO A 630 -16.33 -22.98 29.41
CA PRO A 630 -16.92 -24.32 29.51
C PRO A 630 -17.39 -24.77 28.12
N LEU A 631 -17.04 -26.01 27.76
CA LEU A 631 -17.55 -26.60 26.55
C LEU A 631 -19.09 -26.65 26.67
N PRO A 632 -19.85 -26.33 25.61
CA PRO A 632 -21.30 -26.52 25.60
C PRO A 632 -21.56 -28.01 25.91
N PRO A 633 -22.59 -28.32 26.71
CA PRO A 633 -22.92 -29.70 27.02
C PRO A 633 -23.09 -30.46 25.69
N GLN A 634 -22.32 -31.50 25.50
CA GLN A 634 -22.48 -32.39 24.34
C GLN A 634 -23.90 -32.87 24.34
N PRO A 635 -24.66 -32.81 23.22
CA PRO A 635 -25.96 -33.42 23.15
C PRO A 635 -25.77 -34.90 23.53
N ALA A 636 -26.51 -35.34 24.55
CA ALA A 636 -26.47 -36.71 24.99
C ALA A 636 -26.62 -37.64 23.79
N ASP A 637 -25.66 -38.53 23.60
CA ASP A 637 -25.64 -39.51 22.52
C ASP A 637 -27.01 -40.18 22.42
N LYS A 638 -27.78 -39.81 21.39
CA LYS A 638 -28.86 -40.65 20.94
C LYS A 638 -28.22 -41.88 20.32
N ALA A 639 -28.38 -43.00 21.04
CA ALA A 639 -27.96 -44.32 20.65
C ALA A 639 -28.02 -44.53 19.14
N ALA A 640 -26.92 -44.99 18.61
CA ALA A 640 -26.78 -45.47 17.24
C ALA A 640 -27.77 -46.61 17.00
N ASP A 641 -28.72 -46.38 16.13
CA ASP A 641 -29.29 -47.43 15.28
C ASP A 641 -30.01 -46.78 14.10
N GLN A 642 -29.37 -46.78 12.94
CA GLN A 642 -29.97 -47.07 11.65
C GLN A 642 -28.97 -46.91 10.49
N PRO A 643 -29.05 -47.75 9.47
CA PRO A 643 -28.02 -47.86 8.43
C PRO A 643 -28.19 -46.78 7.36
N ALA A 644 -27.05 -46.43 6.78
CA ALA A 644 -26.89 -45.44 5.72
C ALA A 644 -27.83 -45.67 4.53
N GLN A 645 -28.64 -44.65 4.19
CA GLN A 645 -29.27 -44.52 2.88
C GLN A 645 -28.50 -43.51 2.02
N LYS A 646 -28.23 -43.93 0.79
CA LYS A 646 -27.59 -43.25 -0.31
C LYS A 646 -28.40 -42.01 -0.75
N PRO A 647 -27.80 -40.85 -1.04
CA PRO A 647 -28.55 -39.73 -1.59
C PRO A 647 -28.88 -39.96 -3.07
N THR A 648 -30.12 -39.76 -3.39
CA THR A 648 -30.65 -39.63 -4.77
C THR A 648 -30.58 -38.17 -5.18
N ASP A 649 -30.16 -37.96 -6.44
CA ASP A 649 -30.17 -36.68 -7.15
C ASP A 649 -31.56 -36.06 -7.23
N GLY A 650 -31.66 -34.75 -7.13
CA GLY A 650 -32.89 -34.02 -7.41
C GLY A 650 -32.83 -32.52 -7.14
N ASP A 651 -32.79 -31.79 -8.22
CA ASP A 651 -33.31 -30.44 -8.46
C ASP A 651 -32.60 -29.20 -7.89
N ALA A 652 -32.02 -28.51 -8.86
CA ALA A 652 -31.53 -27.14 -8.78
C ALA A 652 -32.68 -26.13 -8.68
N GLU A 653 -32.75 -25.37 -7.62
CA GLU A 653 -33.62 -24.21 -7.52
C GLU A 653 -32.83 -22.91 -7.67
N LYS A 654 -33.34 -22.08 -8.57
CA LYS A 654 -32.79 -20.82 -9.11
C LYS A 654 -33.02 -19.70 -8.08
N PRO A 655 -32.04 -18.88 -7.72
CA PRO A 655 -32.30 -17.73 -6.88
C PRO A 655 -32.90 -16.57 -7.69
N ALA A 656 -33.97 -16.01 -7.17
CA ALA A 656 -34.63 -14.81 -7.65
C ALA A 656 -34.12 -13.58 -6.89
N GLY A 657 -34.00 -12.46 -7.62
CA GLY A 657 -34.26 -11.12 -7.09
C GLY A 657 -33.04 -10.29 -6.69
N GLU A 658 -32.62 -9.46 -7.61
CA GLU A 658 -31.74 -8.31 -7.39
C GLU A 658 -32.36 -7.30 -6.41
N GLY A 659 -31.74 -7.12 -5.26
CA GLY A 659 -31.98 -6.00 -4.34
C GLY A 659 -30.88 -4.93 -4.47
N LYS A 660 -31.31 -3.75 -4.83
CA LYS A 660 -30.51 -2.52 -4.96
C LYS A 660 -29.69 -2.25 -3.69
N PRO A 661 -28.38 -2.01 -3.74
CA PRO A 661 -27.61 -1.69 -2.54
C PRO A 661 -27.94 -0.28 -2.06
N ALA A 662 -28.47 -0.19 -0.85
CA ALA A 662 -28.55 1.06 -0.10
C ALA A 662 -27.14 1.50 0.33
N ALA A 663 -26.89 2.81 0.27
CA ALA A 663 -25.66 3.43 0.71
C ALA A 663 -25.25 2.94 2.11
N ALA A 664 -24.10 2.31 2.20
CA ALA A 664 -23.54 1.82 3.45
C ALA A 664 -23.17 3.02 4.33
N LYS A 665 -23.94 3.26 5.39
CA LYS A 665 -23.46 3.92 6.59
C LYS A 665 -22.29 3.09 7.14
N ALA A 666 -21.19 3.75 7.52
CA ALA A 666 -20.10 3.10 8.24
C ALA A 666 -20.68 2.25 9.39
N PRO A 667 -20.27 0.99 9.52
CA PRO A 667 -20.85 0.13 10.55
C PRO A 667 -20.44 0.67 11.91
N GLU A 668 -21.40 1.13 12.69
CA GLU A 668 -21.26 1.14 14.14
C GLU A 668 -21.07 -0.32 14.57
N THR A 669 -19.82 -0.72 14.75
CA THR A 669 -19.48 -2.04 15.27
C THR A 669 -19.87 -2.08 16.76
N ARG A 670 -21.15 -2.22 17.04
CA ARG A 670 -21.59 -2.66 18.36
C ARG A 670 -21.23 -4.14 18.48
N LEU A 671 -20.24 -4.44 19.30
CA LEU A 671 -20.09 -5.81 19.80
C LEU A 671 -21.40 -6.21 20.49
N PRO A 672 -21.90 -7.43 20.31
CA PRO A 672 -23.17 -7.84 20.88
C PRO A 672 -23.14 -7.88 22.40
N ASN A 673 -24.29 -7.98 23.00
CA ASN A 673 -24.46 -8.46 24.36
C ASN A 673 -23.87 -9.88 24.47
N LEU A 674 -22.55 -9.92 24.65
CA LEU A 674 -21.88 -11.16 25.04
C LEU A 674 -22.28 -11.47 26.48
N ALA A 675 -22.25 -12.74 26.82
CA ALA A 675 -22.53 -13.18 28.18
C ALA A 675 -21.73 -12.37 29.22
N PRO A 676 -22.25 -12.13 30.41
CA PRO A 676 -21.51 -11.38 31.43
C PRO A 676 -20.14 -11.98 31.66
N ALA A 677 -19.12 -11.12 31.75
CA ALA A 677 -17.75 -11.55 32.01
C ALA A 677 -17.66 -12.26 33.36
N ASN A 678 -17.63 -13.58 33.33
CA ASN A 678 -17.35 -14.40 34.52
C ASN A 678 -15.84 -14.70 34.56
N ALA A 679 -15.30 -14.80 35.77
CA ALA A 679 -13.93 -15.27 35.93
C ALA A 679 -13.80 -16.68 35.33
N LEU A 680 -13.15 -16.82 34.22
CA LEU A 680 -12.87 -18.10 33.61
C LEU A 680 -11.64 -18.72 34.28
N PRO A 681 -11.60 -20.04 34.49
CA PRO A 681 -10.38 -20.72 34.89
C PRO A 681 -9.31 -20.44 33.84
N LYS A 682 -8.10 -20.10 34.28
CA LYS A 682 -6.97 -19.88 33.38
C LYS A 682 -6.32 -21.19 33.03
N ALA A 683 -6.06 -21.39 31.74
CA ALA A 683 -5.34 -22.54 31.23
C ALA A 683 -4.26 -22.11 30.23
N LYS A 684 -3.13 -22.83 30.22
CA LYS A 684 -2.14 -22.70 29.15
C LYS A 684 -2.68 -23.38 27.90
N LYS A 685 -2.75 -22.63 26.81
CA LYS A 685 -3.23 -23.12 25.53
C LYS A 685 -2.19 -22.81 24.44
N SER A 686 -1.88 -23.81 23.64
CA SER A 686 -1.03 -23.68 22.47
C SER A 686 -1.87 -23.30 21.25
N PHE A 687 -1.40 -22.29 20.54
CA PHE A 687 -1.99 -21.80 19.30
C PHE A 687 -0.99 -21.94 18.17
N ARG A 688 -1.47 -22.40 17.02
CA ARG A 688 -0.72 -22.46 15.78
C ARG A 688 -1.49 -21.74 14.69
N ALA A 689 -0.86 -20.72 14.09
CA ALA A 689 -1.43 -19.96 13.00
C ALA A 689 -0.48 -19.98 11.79
N ARG A 690 -1.04 -19.75 10.60
CA ARG A 690 -0.28 -19.80 9.35
C ARG A 690 -0.62 -18.61 8.46
N SER A 691 0.36 -18.18 7.68
CA SER A 691 0.21 -17.26 6.56
C SER A 691 0.85 -17.86 5.32
N HIS A 692 0.27 -17.67 4.15
CA HIS A 692 0.88 -18.06 2.89
C HIS A 692 1.89 -17.00 2.46
N LEU A 693 3.09 -17.41 2.07
CA LEU A 693 4.15 -16.54 1.56
C LEU A 693 4.54 -16.95 0.16
N LEU A 694 4.37 -16.04 -0.80
CA LEU A 694 4.87 -16.17 -2.16
C LEU A 694 6.24 -15.49 -2.28
N VAL A 695 7.25 -16.25 -2.69
CA VAL A 695 8.59 -15.74 -3.01
C VAL A 695 8.77 -15.73 -4.53
N SER A 696 8.86 -14.53 -5.11
CA SER A 696 8.88 -14.29 -6.55
C SER A 696 10.26 -13.86 -7.06
N VAL A 697 10.37 -13.69 -8.37
CA VAL A 697 11.57 -13.18 -9.05
C VAL A 697 11.86 -11.72 -8.70
N PRO A 698 13.11 -11.24 -8.91
CA PRO A 698 13.44 -9.83 -8.78
C PRO A 698 12.63 -8.96 -9.76
N LEU A 699 12.50 -7.68 -9.45
CA LEU A 699 11.95 -6.70 -10.38
C LEU A 699 13.05 -6.28 -11.36
N PHE A 700 12.99 -6.76 -12.62
CA PHE A 700 14.03 -6.55 -13.62
C PHE A 700 13.99 -5.16 -14.28
N MET A 701 12.88 -4.47 -14.25
CA MET A 701 12.73 -3.14 -14.84
C MET A 701 12.34 -2.12 -13.77
N ARG A 702 13.26 -1.18 -13.50
CA ARG A 702 12.99 0.02 -12.70
C ARG A 702 13.30 1.24 -13.54
N TRP A 703 12.40 2.21 -13.52
CA TRP A 703 12.74 3.54 -13.99
C TRP A 703 13.69 4.14 -12.94
N GLN A 704 14.88 4.56 -13.38
CA GLN A 704 15.79 5.29 -12.49
C GLN A 704 15.09 6.54 -11.97
N ALA A 705 15.26 6.84 -10.69
CA ALA A 705 14.84 8.11 -10.11
C ALA A 705 15.48 9.26 -10.91
N LEU A 706 14.78 10.37 -11.02
CA LEU A 706 15.35 11.60 -11.58
C LEU A 706 15.97 12.41 -10.45
N ASP A 707 16.99 13.21 -10.74
CA ASP A 707 17.78 13.94 -9.73
C ASP A 707 16.96 14.78 -8.74
N TRP A 708 15.78 15.26 -9.15
CA TRP A 708 14.90 16.01 -8.23
C TRP A 708 14.12 15.16 -7.24
N GLU A 709 14.08 13.82 -7.45
CA GLU A 709 13.37 12.91 -6.54
C GLU A 709 14.23 12.51 -5.34
N ASP A 710 15.54 12.61 -5.49
CA ASP A 710 16.51 12.20 -4.48
C ASP A 710 17.05 13.36 -3.63
N ARG A 711 16.60 14.61 -3.88
CA ARG A 711 17.09 15.83 -3.20
C ARG A 711 16.05 16.51 -2.35
#